data_36ac8c9b9732f1b42f080292b5528018
#
_entry.id   36ac8c9b9732f1b42f080292b5528018
#
_cell.length_a   1.000
_cell.length_b   1.000
_cell.length_c   1.000
_cell.angle_alpha   90.00
_cell.angle_beta   90.00
_cell.angle_gamma   90.00
#
_symmetry.space_group_name_H-M   'P 1'
#
loop_
_entity.id
_entity.type
_entity.pdbx_description
1 polymer ?
#
loop_
_entity_poly.entity_id
_entity_poly.type
_entity_poly.pdbx_seq_one_letter_code
_entity_poly.pdbx_strand_id
1 'polypeptide(L)'
;MTLPYPAIALGSFLMGLLAGLLGYSDLYILPWFMIAVAVVASVHGLSWGLLTALLATLALLPFPGFDPVALALLLLSALLAHQMGESLRRAHRRARNLAQSQRLIAEALEALPQAENREALLKSLPQRLLALGEGGHVEVWVPALEGGFSLLAAHPPLSLSWIPDSGVVGRAFREGKPLYIPDVRREPGYIPDPSLPTLAELALPLWERGEVVAVLNLERPRPFLPEEVEGFTRFAQAVSLQLDRLADLEERALLAGLSEKLQSARTLEEAAEKALAFLVSALGLRSGALWEARGGRMAALAHFEVEEESLKRVLKEGLPYGVGLAWRVYETQSPLFTARYAEEACTVPALAALGWRTFAALPLPSPGSPRSRRVLVLGTPKARPWRKAEVESLLFSCRSLDLALDRLTERARHQAVNRLFLELLERPLETLYQEVLEEAVRQVPGAEAGSLLVLEEGAYRFRAAVGYDLEGLKGVAFPPEDQLLWYGLGEERANRGEPRILSAEARPIAEISHKTAPPEVMDAAGRAKEIQANLCLPIPYKGEVLAYLNLDNLHDPQAFGEDSLEAARFFAAPLATLLHEARTRRLLEEAALTDPLTGLPNRRAFDRAFLEELKRAERYGYPLSLAILDLRGFKAINDRLGHAAGDLALIRVAQALSKERRNGDRVFRWGGDEFAALFPHTGKEGATRPAFRYARAIEGICLEGLCLGVNIGLAAFPEDGKSPDELLSAADTRMYQAKARGLTVLA
;
A
#
# COMPACT_ATOMS: atom_id res chain seq x y z
N MET A 1 -13.39 -67.06 -28.44
CA MET A 1 -14.24 -68.21 -28.80
C MET A 1 -15.20 -68.42 -27.62
N THR A 2 -16.41 -67.88 -27.69
CA THR A 2 -17.47 -68.12 -26.70
C THR A 2 -18.27 -69.30 -27.21
N LEU A 3 -18.12 -70.47 -26.58
CA LEU A 3 -19.05 -71.60 -26.82
C LEU A 3 -20.48 -71.09 -26.59
N PRO A 4 -21.41 -71.35 -27.49
CA PRO A 4 -22.79 -70.92 -27.26
C PRO A 4 -23.33 -71.58 -26.01
N TYR A 5 -23.79 -70.81 -25.06
CA TYR A 5 -24.29 -71.22 -23.73
C TYR A 5 -25.33 -72.36 -23.78
N PRO A 6 -26.18 -72.48 -24.85
CA PRO A 6 -27.00 -73.64 -25.03
C PRO A 6 -26.21 -75.02 -25.08
N ALA A 7 -24.97 -74.91 -25.65
CA ALA A 7 -24.11 -76.12 -25.74
C ALA A 7 -23.55 -76.49 -24.33
N ILE A 8 -23.30 -75.53 -23.46
CA ILE A 8 -22.87 -75.81 -22.08
C ILE A 8 -24.00 -76.40 -21.27
N ALA A 9 -25.23 -75.86 -21.37
CA ALA A 9 -26.42 -76.43 -20.74
C ALA A 9 -26.75 -77.84 -21.24
N LEU A 10 -26.66 -78.02 -22.58
CA LEU A 10 -26.88 -79.35 -23.19
C LEU A 10 -25.75 -80.32 -22.83
N GLY A 11 -24.51 -79.89 -22.73
CA GLY A 11 -23.38 -80.69 -22.27
C GLY A 11 -23.49 -81.08 -20.85
N SER A 12 -23.90 -80.17 -19.97
CA SER A 12 -24.15 -80.47 -18.53
C SER A 12 -25.32 -81.42 -18.36
N PHE A 13 -26.38 -81.26 -19.16
CA PHE A 13 -27.52 -82.22 -19.19
C PHE A 13 -27.08 -83.59 -19.64
N LEU A 14 -26.37 -83.75 -20.71
CA LEU A 14 -25.83 -84.98 -21.26
C LEU A 14 -24.84 -85.68 -20.28
N MET A 15 -23.96 -84.90 -19.64
CA MET A 15 -23.06 -85.41 -18.57
C MET A 15 -23.82 -85.94 -17.37
N GLY A 16 -24.89 -85.24 -16.94
CA GLY A 16 -25.74 -85.67 -15.89
C GLY A 16 -26.46 -86.98 -16.20
N LEU A 17 -26.98 -87.10 -17.43
CA LEU A 17 -27.63 -88.36 -17.93
C LEU A 17 -26.63 -89.51 -17.97
N LEU A 18 -25.42 -89.24 -18.48
CA LEU A 18 -24.35 -90.23 -18.59
C LEU A 18 -23.87 -90.71 -17.18
N ALA A 19 -23.76 -89.83 -16.20
CA ALA A 19 -23.38 -90.09 -14.83
C ALA A 19 -24.46 -90.93 -14.12
N GLY A 20 -25.76 -90.64 -14.36
CA GLY A 20 -26.90 -91.48 -13.86
C GLY A 20 -26.89 -92.86 -14.46
N LEU A 21 -26.62 -93.00 -15.75
CA LEU A 21 -26.50 -94.31 -16.44
C LEU A 21 -25.30 -95.15 -15.91
N LEU A 22 -24.24 -94.48 -15.43
CA LEU A 22 -23.06 -95.18 -14.87
C LEU A 22 -23.14 -95.41 -13.36
N GLY A 23 -24.29 -95.18 -12.72
CA GLY A 23 -24.56 -95.54 -11.31
C GLY A 23 -23.86 -94.64 -10.28
N TYR A 24 -23.45 -93.38 -10.66
CA TYR A 24 -22.93 -92.45 -9.68
C TYR A 24 -24.05 -91.91 -8.75
N SER A 25 -23.76 -91.77 -7.45
CA SER A 25 -24.76 -91.29 -6.47
C SER A 25 -25.27 -89.85 -6.78
N ASP A 26 -26.56 -89.57 -6.48
CA ASP A 26 -27.26 -88.32 -6.74
C ASP A 26 -26.51 -87.12 -6.14
N LEU A 27 -25.69 -87.35 -5.13
CA LEU A 27 -24.91 -86.28 -4.48
C LEU A 27 -23.85 -85.62 -5.35
N TYR A 28 -23.36 -86.27 -6.39
CA TYR A 28 -22.34 -85.76 -7.28
C TYR A 28 -22.94 -85.13 -8.57
N ILE A 29 -24.18 -85.43 -8.90
CA ILE A 29 -24.85 -84.97 -10.12
C ILE A 29 -25.58 -83.60 -9.88
N LEU A 30 -26.20 -83.44 -8.73
CA LEU A 30 -27.02 -82.28 -8.36
C LEU A 30 -26.25 -80.93 -8.47
N PRO A 31 -25.01 -80.79 -7.99
CA PRO A 31 -24.28 -79.58 -8.12
C PRO A 31 -24.08 -79.15 -9.59
N TRP A 32 -23.82 -80.04 -10.52
CA TRP A 32 -23.64 -79.72 -11.92
C TRP A 32 -24.93 -79.23 -12.58
N PHE A 33 -26.09 -79.85 -12.24
CA PHE A 33 -27.37 -79.36 -12.70
C PHE A 33 -27.69 -77.98 -12.14
N MET A 34 -27.40 -77.78 -10.86
CA MET A 34 -27.56 -76.42 -10.25
C MET A 34 -26.73 -75.39 -10.96
N ILE A 35 -25.47 -75.67 -11.29
CA ILE A 35 -24.60 -74.74 -12.07
C ILE A 35 -25.18 -74.51 -13.46
N ALA A 36 -25.62 -75.55 -14.18
CA ALA A 36 -26.20 -75.43 -15.52
C ALA A 36 -27.48 -74.56 -15.49
N VAL A 37 -28.39 -74.81 -14.56
CA VAL A 37 -29.61 -74.04 -14.38
C VAL A 37 -29.30 -72.61 -14.00
N ALA A 38 -28.34 -72.37 -13.13
CA ALA A 38 -27.90 -71.02 -12.70
C ALA A 38 -27.31 -70.25 -13.88
N VAL A 39 -26.47 -70.82 -14.70
CA VAL A 39 -25.87 -70.18 -15.90
C VAL A 39 -26.96 -69.82 -16.93
N VAL A 40 -27.89 -70.74 -17.25
CA VAL A 40 -28.97 -70.49 -18.21
C VAL A 40 -29.92 -69.38 -17.69
N ALA A 41 -30.30 -69.42 -16.39
CA ALA A 41 -31.17 -68.44 -15.78
C ALA A 41 -30.49 -67.01 -15.76
N SER A 42 -29.22 -66.98 -15.47
CA SER A 42 -28.49 -65.72 -15.46
C SER A 42 -28.33 -65.03 -16.83
N VAL A 43 -28.14 -65.85 -17.87
CA VAL A 43 -27.89 -65.35 -19.22
C VAL A 43 -29.16 -65.15 -20.08
N HIS A 44 -30.07 -66.12 -20.06
CA HIS A 44 -31.25 -66.14 -20.92
C HIS A 44 -32.57 -65.78 -20.25
N GLY A 45 -32.55 -65.58 -18.96
CA GLY A 45 -33.72 -65.17 -18.16
C GLY A 45 -34.43 -66.35 -17.47
N LEU A 46 -35.38 -66.01 -16.61
CA LEU A 46 -36.06 -66.94 -15.71
C LEU A 46 -36.80 -68.06 -16.47
N SER A 47 -37.46 -67.77 -17.58
CA SER A 47 -38.15 -68.75 -18.43
C SER A 47 -37.26 -69.84 -18.97
N TRP A 48 -36.06 -69.48 -19.43
CA TRP A 48 -35.07 -70.45 -19.90
C TRP A 48 -34.44 -71.26 -18.71
N GLY A 49 -34.22 -70.62 -17.59
CA GLY A 49 -33.75 -71.24 -16.37
C GLY A 49 -34.75 -72.23 -15.82
N LEU A 50 -36.03 -71.91 -15.81
CA LEU A 50 -37.12 -72.80 -15.41
C LEU A 50 -37.27 -73.94 -16.39
N LEU A 51 -37.15 -73.72 -17.73
CA LEU A 51 -37.18 -74.76 -18.73
C LEU A 51 -36.01 -75.73 -18.53
N THR A 52 -34.82 -75.24 -18.28
CA THR A 52 -33.63 -76.05 -18.01
C THR A 52 -33.83 -76.89 -16.71
N ALA A 53 -34.38 -76.28 -15.63
CA ALA A 53 -34.71 -76.98 -14.41
C ALA A 53 -35.77 -78.10 -14.64
N LEU A 54 -36.82 -77.82 -15.46
CA LEU A 54 -37.83 -78.80 -15.83
C LEU A 54 -37.23 -79.98 -16.60
N LEU A 55 -36.40 -79.67 -17.61
CA LEU A 55 -35.70 -80.68 -18.40
C LEU A 55 -34.75 -81.49 -17.55
N ALA A 56 -34.03 -80.91 -16.61
CA ALA A 56 -33.18 -81.58 -15.66
C ALA A 56 -33.99 -82.48 -14.75
N THR A 57 -35.15 -82.02 -14.29
CA THR A 57 -36.07 -82.86 -13.46
C THR A 57 -36.61 -84.05 -14.25
N LEU A 58 -37.05 -83.86 -15.50
CA LEU A 58 -37.53 -84.89 -16.39
C LEU A 58 -36.46 -85.94 -16.68
N ALA A 59 -35.20 -85.54 -16.79
CA ALA A 59 -34.07 -86.44 -17.00
C ALA A 59 -33.74 -87.29 -15.76
N LEU A 60 -34.08 -86.83 -14.57
CA LEU A 60 -33.83 -87.52 -13.31
C LEU A 60 -35.03 -88.42 -12.83
N LEU A 61 -36.22 -88.21 -13.40
CA LEU A 61 -37.43 -89.00 -13.03
C LEU A 61 -37.31 -90.52 -13.15
N PRO A 62 -36.55 -91.12 -14.10
CA PRO A 62 -36.44 -92.56 -14.21
C PRO A 62 -35.52 -93.22 -13.16
N PHE A 63 -34.85 -92.38 -12.33
CA PHE A 63 -33.93 -92.91 -11.31
C PHE A 63 -34.63 -93.06 -9.95
N PRO A 64 -34.51 -94.27 -9.28
CA PRO A 64 -35.11 -94.46 -7.96
C PRO A 64 -34.36 -93.69 -6.89
N GLY A 65 -35.10 -92.82 -6.14
CA GLY A 65 -34.54 -92.01 -5.05
C GLY A 65 -34.60 -90.51 -5.28
N PHE A 66 -35.36 -90.01 -6.29
CA PHE A 66 -35.53 -88.57 -6.56
C PHE A 66 -36.21 -87.88 -5.36
N ASP A 67 -35.47 -86.88 -4.76
CA ASP A 67 -35.96 -86.19 -3.58
C ASP A 67 -36.61 -84.83 -4.04
N PRO A 68 -37.86 -84.55 -3.56
CA PRO A 68 -38.50 -83.26 -3.81
C PRO A 68 -37.67 -82.04 -3.32
N VAL A 69 -36.73 -82.20 -2.40
CA VAL A 69 -35.81 -81.23 -1.91
C VAL A 69 -34.84 -80.79 -3.05
N ALA A 70 -34.42 -81.76 -3.89
CA ALA A 70 -33.55 -81.50 -5.03
C ALA A 70 -34.25 -80.61 -6.05
N LEU A 71 -35.54 -80.75 -6.33
CA LEU A 71 -36.33 -79.92 -7.20
C LEU A 71 -36.46 -78.51 -6.61
N ALA A 72 -36.71 -78.37 -5.33
CA ALA A 72 -36.81 -77.07 -4.64
C ALA A 72 -35.48 -76.33 -4.71
N LEU A 73 -34.34 -76.96 -4.57
CA LEU A 73 -33.01 -76.44 -4.68
C LEU A 73 -32.69 -75.96 -6.14
N LEU A 74 -33.11 -76.72 -7.15
CA LEU A 74 -32.99 -76.37 -8.55
C LEU A 74 -33.82 -75.14 -8.90
N LEU A 75 -35.06 -75.02 -8.46
CA LEU A 75 -35.91 -73.86 -8.65
C LEU A 75 -35.40 -72.67 -7.89
N LEU A 76 -34.89 -72.82 -6.66
CA LEU A 76 -34.28 -71.72 -5.89
C LEU A 76 -32.99 -71.20 -6.58
N SER A 77 -32.16 -72.14 -7.09
CA SER A 77 -30.96 -71.75 -7.85
C SER A 77 -31.29 -70.99 -9.14
N ALA A 78 -32.36 -71.41 -9.85
CA ALA A 78 -32.84 -70.69 -11.01
C ALA A 78 -33.33 -69.29 -10.67
N LEU A 79 -34.06 -69.10 -9.56
CA LEU A 79 -34.54 -67.80 -9.11
C LEU A 79 -33.40 -66.89 -8.68
N LEU A 80 -32.47 -67.42 -7.87
CA LEU A 80 -31.28 -66.67 -7.44
C LEU A 80 -30.39 -66.24 -8.65
N ALA A 81 -30.15 -67.19 -9.57
CA ALA A 81 -29.36 -66.87 -10.77
C ALA A 81 -30.06 -65.87 -11.67
N HIS A 82 -31.40 -65.93 -11.79
CA HIS A 82 -32.17 -64.88 -12.50
C HIS A 82 -32.01 -63.51 -11.85
N GLN A 83 -32.19 -63.42 -10.52
CA GLN A 83 -31.99 -62.16 -9.77
C GLN A 83 -30.56 -61.61 -9.93
N MET A 84 -29.56 -62.50 -9.81
CA MET A 84 -28.16 -62.08 -10.05
C MET A 84 -27.94 -61.67 -11.50
N GLY A 85 -28.47 -62.39 -12.48
CA GLY A 85 -28.39 -62.05 -13.92
C GLY A 85 -29.08 -60.74 -14.25
N GLU A 86 -30.24 -60.48 -13.64
CA GLU A 86 -30.90 -59.16 -13.79
C GLU A 86 -30.10 -58.05 -13.12
N SER A 87 -29.53 -58.30 -11.95
CA SER A 87 -28.68 -57.33 -11.26
C SER A 87 -27.42 -57.02 -12.07
N LEU A 88 -26.75 -58.04 -12.63
CA LEU A 88 -25.62 -57.89 -13.53
C LEU A 88 -25.99 -57.17 -14.85
N ARG A 89 -27.11 -57.50 -15.46
CA ARG A 89 -27.63 -56.82 -16.62
C ARG A 89 -27.92 -55.34 -16.35
N ARG A 90 -28.55 -55.07 -15.21
CA ARG A 90 -28.77 -53.69 -14.76
C ARG A 90 -27.46 -52.96 -14.51
N ALA A 91 -26.50 -53.60 -13.85
CA ALA A 91 -25.15 -53.02 -13.62
C ALA A 91 -24.40 -52.81 -14.94
N HIS A 92 -24.44 -53.79 -15.87
CA HIS A 92 -23.82 -53.67 -17.17
C HIS A 92 -24.47 -52.59 -18.07
N ARG A 93 -25.81 -52.50 -18.07
CA ARG A 93 -26.51 -51.39 -18.78
C ARG A 93 -26.19 -50.04 -18.14
N ARG A 94 -26.10 -49.96 -16.80
CA ARG A 94 -25.67 -48.72 -16.11
C ARG A 94 -24.23 -48.36 -16.49
N ALA A 95 -23.30 -49.33 -16.47
CA ALA A 95 -21.91 -49.10 -16.87
C ALA A 95 -21.78 -48.69 -18.34
N ARG A 96 -22.56 -49.32 -19.25
CA ARG A 96 -22.56 -48.96 -20.68
C ARG A 96 -23.17 -47.56 -20.91
N ASN A 97 -24.27 -47.24 -20.23
CA ASN A 97 -24.86 -45.90 -20.30
C ASN A 97 -23.94 -44.84 -19.71
N LEU A 98 -23.25 -45.15 -18.62
CA LEU A 98 -22.25 -44.28 -18.03
C LEU A 98 -21.08 -44.04 -18.99
N ALA A 99 -20.53 -45.12 -19.60
CA ALA A 99 -19.46 -45.03 -20.59
C ALA A 99 -19.89 -44.23 -21.84
N GLN A 100 -21.12 -44.45 -22.32
CA GLN A 100 -21.67 -43.71 -23.47
C GLN A 100 -21.89 -42.23 -23.10
N SER A 101 -22.38 -41.93 -21.89
CA SER A 101 -22.54 -40.58 -21.39
C SER A 101 -21.19 -39.87 -21.20
N GLN A 102 -20.19 -40.57 -20.66
CA GLN A 102 -18.82 -40.03 -20.53
C GLN A 102 -18.19 -39.74 -21.91
N ARG A 103 -18.44 -40.63 -22.90
CA ARG A 103 -17.98 -40.44 -24.29
C ARG A 103 -18.65 -39.20 -24.90
N LEU A 104 -19.98 -39.02 -24.73
CA LEU A 104 -20.71 -37.86 -25.22
C LEU A 104 -20.22 -36.56 -24.57
N ILE A 105 -19.91 -36.61 -23.27
CA ILE A 105 -19.32 -35.47 -22.55
C ILE A 105 -17.91 -35.15 -23.10
N ALA A 106 -17.08 -36.19 -23.31
CA ALA A 106 -15.74 -36.01 -23.88
C ALA A 106 -15.81 -35.45 -25.31
N GLU A 107 -16.68 -35.98 -26.15
CA GLU A 107 -16.94 -35.47 -27.51
C GLU A 107 -17.50 -34.03 -27.48
N ALA A 108 -18.37 -33.71 -26.54
CA ALA A 108 -18.87 -32.35 -26.34
C ALA A 108 -17.80 -31.37 -25.81
N LEU A 109 -16.88 -31.83 -24.95
CA LEU A 109 -15.74 -31.07 -24.47
C LEU A 109 -14.69 -30.84 -25.57
N GLU A 110 -14.42 -31.88 -26.40
CA GLU A 110 -13.55 -31.74 -27.57
C GLU A 110 -14.17 -30.85 -28.65
N ALA A 111 -15.51 -30.89 -28.77
CA ALA A 111 -16.28 -30.06 -29.68
C ALA A 111 -16.55 -28.66 -29.11
N LEU A 112 -16.38 -28.37 -27.82
CA LEU A 112 -16.39 -26.98 -27.30
C LEU A 112 -15.24 -26.26 -28.03
N PRO A 113 -15.48 -25.09 -28.69
CA PRO A 113 -14.39 -24.37 -29.32
C PRO A 113 -13.35 -24.08 -28.26
N GLN A 114 -12.11 -23.90 -28.72
CA GLN A 114 -11.16 -23.11 -27.93
C GLN A 114 -11.72 -21.68 -27.91
N ALA A 115 -12.74 -21.50 -27.08
CA ALA A 115 -13.39 -20.20 -26.94
C ALA A 115 -12.36 -19.28 -26.33
N GLU A 116 -12.08 -18.18 -27.03
CA GLU A 116 -11.12 -17.19 -26.58
C GLU A 116 -11.57 -16.54 -25.25
N ASN A 117 -12.88 -16.56 -24.99
CA ASN A 117 -13.47 -15.98 -23.79
C ASN A 117 -14.84 -16.62 -23.43
N ARG A 118 -15.33 -16.27 -22.24
CA ARG A 118 -16.60 -16.73 -21.67
C ARG A 118 -17.82 -16.48 -22.59
N GLU A 119 -17.90 -15.28 -23.17
CA GLU A 119 -19.05 -14.88 -23.98
C GLU A 119 -19.13 -15.72 -25.26
N ALA A 120 -17.98 -15.95 -25.91
CA ALA A 120 -17.87 -16.82 -27.07
C ALA A 120 -18.28 -18.26 -26.75
N LEU A 121 -17.87 -18.79 -25.56
CA LEU A 121 -18.30 -20.09 -25.09
C LEU A 121 -19.82 -20.18 -25.00
N LEU A 122 -20.43 -19.29 -24.21
CA LEU A 122 -21.88 -19.30 -23.96
C LEU A 122 -22.69 -19.11 -25.26
N LYS A 123 -22.28 -18.21 -26.14
CA LYS A 123 -22.93 -17.99 -27.45
C LYS A 123 -22.85 -19.20 -28.38
N SER A 124 -21.84 -20.05 -28.24
CA SER A 124 -21.70 -21.25 -29.07
C SER A 124 -22.57 -22.43 -28.66
N LEU A 125 -23.05 -22.45 -27.39
CA LEU A 125 -23.78 -23.60 -26.83
C LEU A 125 -25.04 -24.01 -27.60
N PRO A 126 -25.94 -23.08 -28.04
CA PRO A 126 -27.17 -23.45 -28.74
C PRO A 126 -26.92 -24.24 -30.03
N GLN A 127 -25.96 -23.81 -30.83
CA GLN A 127 -25.63 -24.48 -32.11
C GLN A 127 -25.06 -25.89 -31.89
N ARG A 128 -24.32 -26.09 -30.79
CA ARG A 128 -23.65 -27.36 -30.50
C ARG A 128 -24.60 -28.41 -29.96
N LEU A 129 -25.54 -28.01 -29.12
CA LEU A 129 -26.51 -28.93 -28.53
C LEU A 129 -27.53 -29.43 -29.55
N LEU A 130 -27.85 -28.70 -30.60
CA LEU A 130 -28.67 -29.18 -31.69
C LEU A 130 -28.01 -30.27 -32.49
N ALA A 131 -26.66 -30.30 -32.58
CA ALA A 131 -25.93 -31.40 -33.19
C ALA A 131 -25.94 -32.68 -32.34
N LEU A 132 -26.23 -32.57 -31.03
CA LEU A 132 -26.26 -33.68 -30.08
C LEU A 132 -27.69 -34.21 -29.78
N GLY A 133 -28.78 -33.56 -30.27
CA GLY A 133 -30.16 -33.96 -29.98
C GLY A 133 -31.14 -33.64 -31.08
N GLU A 134 -32.03 -34.58 -31.43
CA GLU A 134 -33.09 -34.38 -32.46
C GLU A 134 -34.17 -33.38 -31.98
N GLY A 135 -34.32 -32.31 -32.73
CA GLY A 135 -35.53 -31.50 -32.81
C GLY A 135 -35.93 -30.79 -31.47
N GLY A 136 -35.20 -29.79 -31.14
CA GLY A 136 -35.53 -28.91 -30.01
C GLY A 136 -35.02 -27.50 -30.24
N HIS A 137 -35.29 -26.67 -29.28
CA HIS A 137 -34.88 -25.29 -29.17
C HIS A 137 -33.92 -25.16 -28.02
N VAL A 138 -32.82 -24.42 -28.19
CA VAL A 138 -31.78 -24.25 -27.18
C VAL A 138 -31.48 -22.78 -27.01
N GLU A 139 -31.45 -22.33 -25.78
CA GLU A 139 -31.29 -20.94 -25.38
C GLU A 139 -30.27 -20.79 -24.26
N VAL A 140 -29.61 -19.66 -24.23
CA VAL A 140 -28.76 -19.24 -23.10
C VAL A 140 -29.28 -17.91 -22.58
N TRP A 141 -29.78 -17.92 -21.35
CA TRP A 141 -30.30 -16.77 -20.65
C TRP A 141 -29.30 -16.29 -19.62
N VAL A 142 -29.09 -14.96 -19.55
CA VAL A 142 -28.20 -14.31 -18.54
C VAL A 142 -29.01 -13.27 -17.73
N PRO A 143 -28.67 -13.04 -16.46
CA PRO A 143 -29.34 -12.03 -15.64
C PRO A 143 -29.29 -10.64 -16.28
N ALA A 144 -30.43 -9.94 -16.31
CA ALA A 144 -30.56 -8.58 -16.78
C ALA A 144 -30.45 -7.57 -15.63
N LEU A 145 -29.91 -6.37 -15.90
CA LEU A 145 -29.75 -5.31 -14.88
C LEU A 145 -31.06 -4.79 -14.31
N GLU A 146 -32.14 -4.82 -15.13
CA GLU A 146 -33.45 -4.32 -14.74
C GLU A 146 -34.31 -5.39 -14.07
N GLY A 147 -33.73 -6.55 -13.79
CA GLY A 147 -34.41 -7.74 -13.31
C GLY A 147 -34.83 -8.66 -14.46
N GLY A 148 -35.08 -9.95 -14.15
CA GLY A 148 -35.32 -10.98 -15.15
C GLY A 148 -34.05 -11.41 -15.91
N PHE A 149 -34.22 -11.90 -17.14
CA PHE A 149 -33.16 -12.47 -17.96
C PHE A 149 -33.17 -11.94 -19.38
N SER A 150 -31.99 -11.65 -19.90
CA SER A 150 -31.77 -11.30 -21.31
C SER A 150 -31.27 -12.51 -22.09
N LEU A 151 -31.75 -12.67 -23.32
CA LEU A 151 -31.29 -13.72 -24.22
C LEU A 151 -29.88 -13.40 -24.72
N LEU A 152 -28.93 -14.28 -24.42
CA LEU A 152 -27.56 -14.16 -24.91
C LEU A 152 -27.39 -14.83 -26.27
N ALA A 153 -27.98 -16.02 -26.44
CA ALA A 153 -27.93 -16.78 -27.67
C ALA A 153 -29.12 -17.77 -27.72
N ALA A 154 -29.59 -18.08 -28.94
CA ALA A 154 -30.59 -19.10 -29.17
C ALA A 154 -30.42 -19.76 -30.55
N HIS A 155 -30.84 -21.01 -30.66
CA HIS A 155 -30.92 -21.69 -31.94
C HIS A 155 -32.09 -22.71 -31.98
N PRO A 156 -33.00 -22.57 -32.96
CA PRO A 156 -33.14 -21.47 -33.90
C PRO A 156 -33.40 -20.12 -33.19
N PRO A 157 -33.26 -18.97 -33.90
CA PRO A 157 -33.50 -17.64 -33.32
C PRO A 157 -34.88 -17.49 -32.74
N LEU A 158 -34.99 -16.82 -31.58
CA LEU A 158 -36.25 -16.53 -30.87
C LEU A 158 -36.82 -15.16 -31.18
N SER A 159 -38.12 -14.99 -30.96
CA SER A 159 -38.78 -13.69 -30.96
C SER A 159 -38.62 -12.93 -29.62
N LEU A 160 -38.37 -13.66 -28.52
CA LEU A 160 -38.19 -13.11 -27.18
C LEU A 160 -36.71 -12.76 -26.95
N SER A 161 -36.46 -11.52 -26.51
CA SER A 161 -35.10 -11.07 -26.10
C SER A 161 -34.95 -10.88 -24.60
N TRP A 162 -36.07 -10.89 -23.85
CA TRP A 162 -36.09 -10.71 -22.39
C TRP A 162 -37.25 -11.53 -21.80
N ILE A 163 -37.03 -12.09 -20.60
CA ILE A 163 -38.05 -12.76 -19.79
C ILE A 163 -37.99 -12.29 -18.34
N PRO A 164 -39.13 -12.25 -17.60
CA PRO A 164 -39.13 -11.95 -16.18
C PRO A 164 -38.41 -13.06 -15.36
N ASP A 165 -38.09 -12.77 -14.11
CA ASP A 165 -37.49 -13.74 -13.22
C ASP A 165 -38.46 -14.80 -12.69
N SER A 166 -39.76 -14.68 -13.00
CA SER A 166 -40.78 -15.69 -12.80
C SER A 166 -40.74 -16.73 -13.92
N GLY A 167 -40.87 -17.98 -13.68
CA GLY A 167 -40.85 -19.01 -14.71
C GLY A 167 -39.79 -20.06 -14.46
N VAL A 168 -39.67 -20.98 -15.41
CA VAL A 168 -38.76 -22.15 -15.25
C VAL A 168 -37.32 -21.74 -15.22
N VAL A 169 -36.88 -20.84 -16.12
CA VAL A 169 -35.52 -20.29 -16.16
C VAL A 169 -35.18 -19.56 -14.85
N GLY A 170 -36.08 -18.68 -14.37
CA GLY A 170 -35.87 -17.91 -13.14
C GLY A 170 -35.78 -18.83 -11.90
N ARG A 171 -36.62 -19.86 -11.84
CA ARG A 171 -36.55 -20.87 -10.77
C ARG A 171 -35.24 -21.65 -10.80
N ALA A 172 -34.84 -22.16 -11.97
CA ALA A 172 -33.58 -22.89 -12.12
C ALA A 172 -32.38 -22.03 -11.72
N PHE A 173 -32.40 -20.75 -12.04
CA PHE A 173 -31.37 -19.78 -11.64
C PHE A 173 -31.32 -19.58 -10.12
N ARG A 174 -32.47 -19.33 -9.46
CA ARG A 174 -32.52 -19.08 -8.01
C ARG A 174 -32.21 -20.32 -7.19
N GLU A 175 -32.73 -21.50 -7.60
CA GLU A 175 -32.52 -22.75 -6.90
C GLU A 175 -31.14 -23.36 -7.15
N GLY A 176 -30.48 -22.96 -8.24
CA GLY A 176 -29.20 -23.52 -8.66
C GLY A 176 -29.27 -25.02 -9.00
N LYS A 177 -30.43 -25.51 -9.42
CA LYS A 177 -30.67 -26.93 -9.72
C LYS A 177 -31.27 -27.10 -11.09
N PRO A 178 -30.94 -28.19 -11.80
CA PRO A 178 -31.64 -28.59 -13.00
C PRO A 178 -33.14 -28.69 -12.73
N LEU A 179 -33.93 -28.07 -13.60
CA LEU A 179 -35.38 -28.09 -13.50
C LEU A 179 -35.96 -28.68 -14.78
N TYR A 180 -36.62 -29.84 -14.65
CA TYR A 180 -37.26 -30.54 -15.76
C TYR A 180 -38.79 -30.47 -15.65
N ILE A 181 -39.47 -29.92 -16.67
CA ILE A 181 -40.92 -29.83 -16.80
C ILE A 181 -41.32 -30.72 -17.97
N PRO A 182 -41.99 -31.86 -17.71
CA PRO A 182 -42.40 -32.81 -18.77
C PRO A 182 -43.56 -32.33 -19.62
N ASP A 183 -44.43 -31.43 -19.07
CA ASP A 183 -45.57 -30.83 -19.76
C ASP A 183 -45.73 -29.38 -19.30
N VAL A 184 -45.20 -28.43 -20.08
CA VAL A 184 -45.23 -26.98 -19.78
C VAL A 184 -46.63 -26.40 -19.74
N ARG A 185 -47.62 -27.03 -20.34
CA ARG A 185 -49.03 -26.56 -20.32
C ARG A 185 -49.64 -26.66 -18.92
N ARG A 186 -49.01 -27.44 -18.02
CA ARG A 186 -49.45 -27.62 -16.63
C ARG A 186 -48.59 -26.81 -15.66
N GLU A 187 -47.57 -26.12 -16.15
CA GLU A 187 -46.64 -25.36 -15.32
C GLU A 187 -47.10 -23.93 -15.11
N PRO A 188 -47.44 -23.54 -13.87
CA PRO A 188 -47.81 -22.15 -13.58
C PRO A 188 -46.61 -21.23 -13.78
N GLY A 189 -46.73 -20.24 -14.64
CA GLY A 189 -45.67 -19.28 -14.92
C GLY A 189 -44.73 -19.66 -16.07
N TYR A 190 -45.03 -20.72 -16.83
CA TYR A 190 -44.34 -20.97 -18.11
C TYR A 190 -44.56 -19.78 -19.05
N ILE A 191 -43.49 -19.35 -19.72
CA ILE A 191 -43.50 -18.22 -20.63
C ILE A 191 -43.34 -18.74 -22.06
N PRO A 192 -44.44 -18.88 -22.83
CA PRO A 192 -44.38 -19.46 -24.15
C PRO A 192 -43.75 -18.49 -25.19
N ASP A 193 -42.89 -18.99 -26.06
CA ASP A 193 -42.64 -18.33 -27.33
C ASP A 193 -43.70 -18.77 -28.36
N PRO A 194 -44.50 -17.85 -28.92
CA PRO A 194 -45.58 -18.19 -29.83
C PRO A 194 -45.13 -18.90 -31.11
N SER A 195 -43.85 -18.81 -31.44
CA SER A 195 -43.27 -19.42 -32.66
C SER A 195 -42.91 -20.89 -32.47
N LEU A 196 -42.99 -21.44 -31.23
CA LEU A 196 -42.48 -22.77 -30.88
C LEU A 196 -43.55 -23.70 -30.33
N PRO A 197 -43.69 -24.93 -30.86
CA PRO A 197 -44.58 -25.94 -30.29
C PRO A 197 -43.91 -26.69 -29.12
N THR A 198 -43.70 -26.02 -27.98
CA THR A 198 -43.06 -26.63 -26.83
C THR A 198 -44.04 -27.47 -26.01
N LEU A 199 -43.61 -28.71 -25.67
CA LEU A 199 -44.27 -29.57 -24.69
C LEU A 199 -43.44 -29.74 -23.42
N ALA A 200 -42.16 -29.89 -23.51
CA ALA A 200 -41.26 -30.09 -22.37
C ALA A 200 -40.12 -29.09 -22.36
N GLU A 201 -39.73 -28.67 -21.16
CA GLU A 201 -38.65 -27.72 -20.90
C GLU A 201 -37.66 -28.30 -19.87
N LEU A 202 -36.38 -28.10 -20.13
CA LEU A 202 -35.29 -28.46 -19.24
C LEU A 202 -34.36 -27.25 -19.07
N ALA A 203 -34.39 -26.61 -17.91
CA ALA A 203 -33.55 -25.50 -17.56
C ALA A 203 -32.37 -25.95 -16.68
N LEU A 204 -31.17 -25.65 -17.13
CA LEU A 204 -29.91 -26.09 -16.54
C LEU A 204 -29.09 -24.88 -16.09
N PRO A 205 -28.86 -24.67 -14.79
CA PRO A 205 -28.04 -23.59 -14.31
C PRO A 205 -26.57 -23.83 -14.69
N LEU A 206 -25.92 -22.79 -15.19
CA LEU A 206 -24.49 -22.74 -15.49
C LEU A 206 -23.77 -21.95 -14.39
N TRP A 207 -22.79 -22.58 -13.79
CA TRP A 207 -22.07 -22.05 -12.63
C TRP A 207 -20.71 -21.48 -13.05
N GLU A 208 -20.30 -20.39 -12.38
CA GLU A 208 -18.96 -19.82 -12.43
C GLU A 208 -18.58 -19.38 -11.02
N ARG A 209 -17.50 -19.93 -10.47
CA ARG A 209 -17.02 -19.63 -9.10
C ARG A 209 -18.08 -19.71 -7.99
N GLY A 210 -18.92 -20.74 -8.09
CA GLY A 210 -19.96 -21.00 -7.09
C GLY A 210 -21.21 -20.09 -7.19
N GLU A 211 -21.36 -19.33 -8.26
CA GLU A 211 -22.58 -18.56 -8.59
C GLU A 211 -23.20 -19.02 -9.89
N VAL A 212 -24.52 -18.98 -9.99
CA VAL A 212 -25.21 -19.23 -11.25
C VAL A 212 -25.08 -17.98 -12.12
N VAL A 213 -24.45 -18.10 -13.28
CA VAL A 213 -24.19 -16.96 -14.17
C VAL A 213 -25.02 -16.95 -15.47
N ALA A 214 -25.63 -18.07 -15.77
CA ALA A 214 -26.52 -18.24 -16.92
C ALA A 214 -27.42 -19.44 -16.70
N VAL A 215 -28.47 -19.57 -17.50
CA VAL A 215 -29.29 -20.77 -17.58
C VAL A 215 -29.29 -21.22 -19.03
N LEU A 216 -28.92 -22.48 -19.24
CA LEU A 216 -29.06 -23.18 -20.49
C LEU A 216 -30.45 -23.82 -20.52
N ASN A 217 -31.33 -23.30 -21.39
CA ASN A 217 -32.71 -23.77 -21.50
C ASN A 217 -32.89 -24.58 -22.78
N LEU A 218 -33.52 -25.73 -22.65
CA LEU A 218 -33.83 -26.64 -23.74
C LEU A 218 -35.33 -26.87 -23.79
N GLU A 219 -35.93 -26.58 -24.91
CA GLU A 219 -37.37 -26.79 -25.15
C GLU A 219 -37.59 -27.72 -26.34
N ARG A 220 -38.63 -28.57 -26.28
CA ARG A 220 -38.95 -29.46 -27.38
C ARG A 220 -40.39 -29.96 -27.35
N PRO A 221 -40.93 -30.45 -28.51
CA PRO A 221 -42.31 -30.90 -28.61
C PRO A 221 -42.60 -32.29 -28.02
N ARG A 222 -41.64 -32.92 -27.37
CA ARG A 222 -41.77 -34.22 -26.69
C ARG A 222 -41.08 -34.24 -25.33
N PRO A 223 -41.47 -35.07 -24.36
CA PRO A 223 -40.80 -35.20 -23.07
C PRO A 223 -39.34 -35.69 -23.23
N PHE A 224 -38.44 -35.26 -22.32
CA PHE A 224 -37.07 -35.77 -22.22
C PHE A 224 -37.08 -37.15 -21.53
N LEU A 225 -36.26 -38.05 -22.04
CA LEU A 225 -36.00 -39.29 -21.36
C LEU A 225 -35.09 -39.07 -20.15
N PRO A 226 -35.17 -39.88 -19.09
CA PRO A 226 -34.31 -39.72 -17.90
C PRO A 226 -32.83 -39.67 -18.25
N GLU A 227 -32.38 -40.50 -19.18
CA GLU A 227 -31.01 -40.56 -19.67
C GLU A 227 -30.58 -39.30 -20.40
N GLU A 228 -31.50 -38.66 -21.11
CA GLU A 228 -31.24 -37.37 -21.80
C GLU A 228 -31.12 -36.24 -20.79
N VAL A 229 -31.99 -36.16 -19.78
CA VAL A 229 -31.92 -35.16 -18.70
C VAL A 229 -30.58 -35.29 -17.97
N GLU A 230 -30.17 -36.54 -17.66
CA GLU A 230 -28.87 -36.78 -17.02
C GLU A 230 -27.70 -36.35 -17.93
N GLY A 231 -27.76 -36.68 -19.23
CA GLY A 231 -26.74 -36.30 -20.20
C GLY A 231 -26.57 -34.78 -20.33
N PHE A 232 -27.67 -34.01 -20.47
CA PHE A 232 -27.67 -32.57 -20.55
C PHE A 232 -27.24 -31.92 -19.23
N THR A 233 -27.61 -32.52 -18.10
CA THR A 233 -27.14 -32.05 -16.77
C THR A 233 -25.62 -32.18 -16.67
N ARG A 234 -25.05 -33.31 -17.07
CA ARG A 234 -23.58 -33.49 -17.10
C ARG A 234 -22.90 -32.57 -18.08
N PHE A 235 -23.52 -32.28 -19.24
CA PHE A 235 -23.02 -31.29 -20.17
C PHE A 235 -22.98 -29.90 -19.52
N ALA A 236 -24.02 -29.46 -18.84
CA ALA A 236 -24.08 -28.17 -18.13
C ALA A 236 -23.01 -28.08 -17.04
N GLN A 237 -22.75 -29.19 -16.31
CA GLN A 237 -21.66 -29.28 -15.33
C GLN A 237 -20.29 -29.13 -16.00
N ALA A 238 -20.06 -29.76 -17.14
CA ALA A 238 -18.82 -29.65 -17.90
C ALA A 238 -18.62 -28.22 -18.45
N VAL A 239 -19.69 -27.56 -18.92
CA VAL A 239 -19.65 -26.14 -19.32
C VAL A 239 -19.31 -25.26 -18.12
N SER A 240 -19.90 -25.51 -16.96
CA SER A 240 -19.61 -24.79 -15.70
C SER A 240 -18.13 -24.90 -15.32
N LEU A 241 -17.58 -26.12 -15.39
CA LEU A 241 -16.15 -26.34 -15.13
C LEU A 241 -15.25 -25.57 -16.14
N GLN A 242 -15.68 -25.51 -17.39
CA GLN A 242 -14.95 -24.75 -18.40
C GLN A 242 -15.08 -23.21 -18.18
N LEU A 243 -16.21 -22.72 -17.68
CA LEU A 243 -16.38 -21.33 -17.26
C LEU A 243 -15.43 -20.98 -16.11
N ASP A 244 -15.33 -21.84 -15.08
CA ASP A 244 -14.38 -21.68 -13.99
C ASP A 244 -12.94 -21.60 -14.50
N ARG A 245 -12.57 -22.50 -15.41
CA ARG A 245 -11.24 -22.50 -16.03
C ARG A 245 -10.94 -21.23 -16.83
N LEU A 246 -11.92 -20.73 -17.59
CA LEU A 246 -11.76 -19.47 -18.31
C LEU A 246 -11.62 -18.29 -17.37
N ALA A 247 -12.41 -18.24 -16.29
CA ALA A 247 -12.31 -17.22 -15.27
C ALA A 247 -10.92 -17.22 -14.59
N ASP A 248 -10.36 -18.40 -14.31
CA ASP A 248 -9.01 -18.53 -13.77
C ASP A 248 -7.92 -18.06 -14.75
N LEU A 249 -8.09 -18.36 -16.03
CA LEU A 249 -7.17 -17.89 -17.07
C LEU A 249 -7.24 -16.37 -17.27
N GLU A 250 -8.46 -15.81 -17.28
CA GLU A 250 -8.67 -14.36 -17.35
C GLU A 250 -8.02 -13.65 -16.14
N GLU A 251 -8.20 -14.19 -14.93
CA GLU A 251 -7.57 -13.66 -13.71
C GLU A 251 -6.04 -13.71 -13.78
N ARG A 252 -5.49 -14.86 -14.14
CA ARG A 252 -4.02 -15.01 -14.25
C ARG A 252 -3.44 -14.09 -15.32
N ALA A 253 -4.10 -13.93 -16.47
CA ALA A 253 -3.69 -13.02 -17.51
C ALA A 253 -3.72 -11.56 -17.05
N LEU A 254 -4.79 -11.18 -16.31
CA LEU A 254 -4.93 -9.84 -15.72
C LEU A 254 -3.80 -9.56 -14.73
N LEU A 255 -3.54 -10.49 -13.79
CA LEU A 255 -2.50 -10.31 -12.77
C LEU A 255 -1.09 -10.31 -13.37
N ALA A 256 -0.81 -11.19 -14.33
CA ALA A 256 0.48 -11.23 -15.00
C ALA A 256 0.75 -9.96 -15.83
N GLY A 257 -0.25 -9.52 -16.61
CA GLY A 257 -0.13 -8.29 -17.37
C GLY A 257 0.02 -7.04 -16.50
N LEU A 258 -0.74 -6.96 -15.40
CA LEU A 258 -0.59 -5.87 -14.43
C LEU A 258 0.81 -5.88 -13.79
N SER A 259 1.30 -7.05 -13.38
CA SER A 259 2.63 -7.19 -12.80
C SER A 259 3.74 -6.75 -13.76
N GLU A 260 3.65 -7.12 -15.04
CA GLU A 260 4.59 -6.67 -16.07
C GLU A 260 4.62 -5.14 -16.20
N LYS A 261 3.45 -4.49 -16.23
CA LYS A 261 3.34 -3.03 -16.33
C LYS A 261 3.93 -2.35 -15.10
N LEU A 262 3.63 -2.87 -13.91
CA LEU A 262 4.15 -2.34 -12.64
C LEU A 262 5.66 -2.50 -12.50
N GLN A 263 6.25 -3.62 -12.96
CA GLN A 263 7.70 -3.84 -12.93
C GLN A 263 8.47 -2.87 -13.83
N SER A 264 7.87 -2.41 -14.92
CA SER A 264 8.48 -1.47 -15.85
C SER A 264 8.41 0.00 -15.39
N ALA A 265 7.68 0.30 -14.33
CA ALA A 265 7.50 1.66 -13.82
C ALA A 265 8.68 2.11 -12.94
N ARG A 266 9.06 3.37 -13.07
CA ARG A 266 10.14 4.01 -12.31
C ARG A 266 9.66 5.01 -11.28
N THR A 267 8.48 5.60 -11.49
CA THR A 267 7.84 6.55 -10.57
C THR A 267 6.46 6.06 -10.17
N LEU A 268 5.93 6.65 -9.12
CA LEU A 268 4.59 6.34 -8.59
C LEU A 268 3.51 6.69 -9.62
N GLU A 269 3.62 7.85 -10.25
CA GLU A 269 2.71 8.34 -11.28
C GLU A 269 2.71 7.39 -12.49
N GLU A 270 3.90 7.01 -12.97
CA GLU A 270 4.05 6.09 -14.10
C GLU A 270 3.43 4.72 -13.80
N ALA A 271 3.59 4.20 -12.56
CA ALA A 271 2.99 2.93 -12.15
C ALA A 271 1.46 3.03 -12.13
N ALA A 272 0.92 4.12 -11.59
CA ALA A 272 -0.51 4.37 -11.54
C ALA A 272 -1.12 4.50 -12.95
N GLU A 273 -0.51 5.29 -13.84
CA GLU A 273 -0.95 5.45 -15.23
C GLU A 273 -0.94 4.14 -16.00
N LYS A 274 0.15 3.37 -15.93
CA LYS A 274 0.26 2.07 -16.59
C LYS A 274 -0.76 1.06 -16.06
N ALA A 275 -0.98 1.03 -14.74
CA ALA A 275 -1.98 0.17 -14.13
C ALA A 275 -3.40 0.54 -14.58
N LEU A 276 -3.74 1.84 -14.57
CA LEU A 276 -5.04 2.32 -15.02
C LEU A 276 -5.29 1.98 -16.49
N ALA A 277 -4.34 2.29 -17.38
CA ALA A 277 -4.45 1.99 -18.80
C ALA A 277 -4.68 0.48 -19.05
N PHE A 278 -3.92 -0.35 -18.35
CA PHE A 278 -4.05 -1.79 -18.46
C PHE A 278 -5.38 -2.31 -17.92
N LEU A 279 -5.79 -1.93 -16.70
CA LEU A 279 -7.02 -2.40 -16.06
C LEU A 279 -8.27 -1.93 -16.83
N VAL A 280 -8.30 -0.68 -17.28
CA VAL A 280 -9.40 -0.14 -18.08
C VAL A 280 -9.55 -0.92 -19.38
N SER A 281 -8.45 -1.16 -20.09
CA SER A 281 -8.45 -1.91 -21.35
C SER A 281 -8.83 -3.38 -21.16
N ALA A 282 -8.22 -4.07 -20.19
CA ALA A 282 -8.44 -5.49 -19.93
C ALA A 282 -9.88 -5.82 -19.51
N LEU A 283 -10.53 -4.89 -18.78
CA LEU A 283 -11.91 -5.05 -18.31
C LEU A 283 -12.95 -4.45 -19.26
N GLY A 284 -12.53 -3.88 -20.38
CA GLY A 284 -13.43 -3.25 -21.37
C GLY A 284 -14.19 -2.03 -20.79
N LEU A 285 -13.56 -1.30 -19.88
CA LEU A 285 -14.08 -0.08 -19.28
C LEU A 285 -13.72 1.15 -20.14
N ARG A 286 -14.22 2.33 -19.79
CA ARG A 286 -13.95 3.55 -20.57
C ARG A 286 -12.84 4.39 -19.94
N SER A 287 -12.81 4.50 -18.63
CA SER A 287 -11.88 5.40 -17.93
C SER A 287 -11.60 4.91 -16.51
N GLY A 288 -10.54 5.46 -15.91
CA GLY A 288 -10.15 5.19 -14.54
C GLY A 288 -9.36 6.34 -13.94
N ALA A 289 -9.39 6.42 -12.60
CA ALA A 289 -8.56 7.35 -11.84
C ALA A 289 -8.11 6.69 -10.53
N LEU A 290 -6.88 6.99 -10.13
CA LEU A 290 -6.35 6.66 -8.82
C LEU A 290 -6.34 7.93 -7.97
N TRP A 291 -7.04 7.90 -6.86
CA TRP A 291 -7.23 9.02 -5.96
C TRP A 291 -6.45 8.83 -4.67
N GLU A 292 -6.02 9.93 -4.06
CA GLU A 292 -5.39 9.93 -2.75
C GLU A 292 -5.98 11.05 -1.87
N ALA A 293 -6.32 10.72 -0.62
CA ALA A 293 -6.81 11.70 0.35
C ALA A 293 -5.65 12.58 0.86
N ARG A 294 -5.71 13.89 0.59
CA ARG A 294 -4.74 14.91 1.02
C ARG A 294 -5.43 16.23 1.32
N GLY A 295 -5.11 16.85 2.47
CA GLY A 295 -5.56 18.19 2.81
C GLY A 295 -7.08 18.39 2.77
N GLY A 296 -7.87 17.41 3.24
CA GLY A 296 -9.34 17.46 3.18
C GLY A 296 -9.94 17.37 1.78
N ARG A 297 -9.13 17.04 0.77
CA ARG A 297 -9.56 16.81 -0.61
C ARG A 297 -9.07 15.45 -1.11
N MET A 298 -9.80 14.90 -2.08
CA MET A 298 -9.37 13.71 -2.79
C MET A 298 -8.65 14.17 -4.06
N ALA A 299 -7.32 14.07 -4.08
CA ALA A 299 -6.47 14.45 -5.20
C ALA A 299 -6.27 13.27 -6.16
N ALA A 300 -6.35 13.51 -7.47
CA ALA A 300 -6.03 12.49 -8.46
C ALA A 300 -4.51 12.32 -8.57
N LEU A 301 -4.00 11.12 -8.29
CA LEU A 301 -2.60 10.75 -8.53
C LEU A 301 -2.33 10.45 -10.00
N ALA A 302 -3.27 9.77 -10.65
CA ALA A 302 -3.22 9.44 -12.06
C ALA A 302 -4.64 9.23 -12.61
N HIS A 303 -4.79 9.36 -13.92
CA HIS A 303 -6.05 9.08 -14.63
C HIS A 303 -5.78 8.53 -16.02
N PHE A 304 -6.77 7.87 -16.59
CA PHE A 304 -6.71 7.32 -17.93
C PHE A 304 -8.00 7.57 -18.69
N GLU A 305 -7.90 8.01 -19.97
CA GLU A 305 -9.01 8.21 -20.92
C GLU A 305 -10.09 9.17 -20.41
N VAL A 306 -9.71 10.36 -19.95
CA VAL A 306 -10.63 11.43 -19.56
C VAL A 306 -10.54 12.56 -20.59
N GLU A 307 -11.55 12.65 -21.48
CA GLU A 307 -11.59 13.62 -22.58
C GLU A 307 -12.36 14.89 -22.21
N GLU A 308 -13.40 14.77 -21.38
CA GLU A 308 -14.34 15.85 -21.07
C GLU A 308 -13.71 16.91 -20.15
N GLU A 309 -13.77 18.18 -20.55
CA GLU A 309 -13.20 19.32 -19.82
C GLU A 309 -13.74 19.47 -18.38
N SER A 310 -15.01 19.13 -18.16
CA SER A 310 -15.61 19.16 -16.84
C SER A 310 -14.96 18.14 -15.89
N LEU A 311 -14.59 16.95 -16.40
CA LEU A 311 -13.91 15.91 -15.62
C LEU A 311 -12.42 16.24 -15.45
N LYS A 312 -11.75 16.80 -16.45
CA LYS A 312 -10.36 17.27 -16.29
C LYS A 312 -10.25 18.32 -15.20
N ARG A 313 -11.25 19.21 -15.07
CA ARG A 313 -11.30 20.18 -13.98
C ARG A 313 -11.42 19.47 -12.62
N VAL A 314 -12.32 18.48 -12.49
CA VAL A 314 -12.47 17.69 -11.26
C VAL A 314 -11.15 16.98 -10.89
N LEU A 315 -10.43 16.40 -11.87
CA LEU A 315 -9.15 15.76 -11.63
C LEU A 315 -8.08 16.76 -11.15
N LYS A 316 -8.05 17.97 -11.73
CA LYS A 316 -7.09 19.02 -11.38
C LYS A 316 -7.37 19.63 -10.01
N GLU A 317 -8.62 19.95 -9.71
CA GLU A 317 -9.03 20.59 -8.46
C GLU A 317 -9.19 19.62 -7.30
N GLY A 318 -9.32 18.33 -7.59
CA GLY A 318 -9.67 17.28 -6.63
C GLY A 318 -11.13 17.34 -6.18
N LEU A 319 -11.60 16.25 -5.57
CA LEU A 319 -12.95 16.18 -5.03
C LEU A 319 -12.98 16.74 -3.61
N PRO A 320 -13.91 17.65 -3.30
CA PRO A 320 -14.11 18.12 -1.93
C PRO A 320 -14.61 16.98 -1.04
N TYR A 321 -14.46 17.12 0.27
CA TYR A 321 -14.88 16.14 1.26
C TYR A 321 -16.35 15.71 1.05
N GLY A 322 -16.60 14.41 1.12
CA GLY A 322 -17.94 13.81 1.00
C GLY A 322 -18.50 13.72 -0.44
N VAL A 323 -17.77 14.18 -1.45
CA VAL A 323 -18.23 14.14 -2.85
C VAL A 323 -17.57 13.02 -3.63
N GLY A 324 -18.38 12.14 -4.25
CA GLY A 324 -17.93 11.05 -5.11
C GLY A 324 -17.67 9.74 -4.39
N LEU A 325 -17.64 8.65 -5.18
CA LEU A 325 -17.44 7.29 -4.66
C LEU A 325 -16.09 7.11 -3.96
N ALA A 326 -15.06 7.88 -4.36
CA ALA A 326 -13.74 7.81 -3.75
C ALA A 326 -13.79 8.17 -2.26
N TRP A 327 -14.52 9.21 -1.88
CA TRP A 327 -14.70 9.56 -0.47
C TRP A 327 -15.49 8.52 0.31
N ARG A 328 -16.57 8.01 -0.25
CA ARG A 328 -17.36 6.95 0.39
C ARG A 328 -16.53 5.71 0.66
N VAL A 329 -15.73 5.28 -0.30
CA VAL A 329 -14.84 4.12 -0.13
C VAL A 329 -13.72 4.41 0.86
N TYR A 330 -13.17 5.63 0.85
CA TYR A 330 -12.19 6.06 1.85
C TYR A 330 -12.76 6.00 3.28
N GLU A 331 -13.99 6.46 3.49
CA GLU A 331 -14.64 6.47 4.81
C GLU A 331 -15.02 5.06 5.27
N THR A 332 -15.62 4.27 4.37
CA THR A 332 -16.14 2.93 4.72
C THR A 332 -15.07 1.83 4.67
N GLN A 333 -13.92 2.10 4.02
CA GLN A 333 -12.87 1.12 3.73
C GLN A 333 -13.38 -0.17 3.08
N SER A 334 -14.49 -0.08 2.38
CA SER A 334 -15.17 -1.19 1.71
C SER A 334 -15.27 -0.94 0.22
N PRO A 335 -14.99 -1.95 -0.62
CA PRO A 335 -15.13 -1.82 -2.06
C PRO A 335 -16.58 -1.59 -2.44
N LEU A 336 -16.82 -0.76 -3.44
CA LEU A 336 -18.15 -0.46 -3.98
C LEU A 336 -18.18 -0.78 -5.47
N PHE A 337 -19.16 -1.59 -5.87
CA PHE A 337 -19.45 -1.93 -7.25
C PHE A 337 -20.89 -1.55 -7.56
N THR A 338 -21.10 -0.73 -8.57
CA THR A 338 -22.46 -0.31 -8.98
C THR A 338 -22.60 -0.32 -10.50
N ALA A 339 -23.79 -0.64 -10.96
CA ALA A 339 -24.20 -0.51 -12.36
C ALA A 339 -25.27 0.59 -12.53
N ARG A 340 -25.61 1.29 -11.43
CA ARG A 340 -26.65 2.33 -11.34
C ARG A 340 -26.10 3.58 -10.63
N TYR A 341 -25.00 4.11 -11.16
CA TYR A 341 -24.29 5.22 -10.51
C TYR A 341 -25.17 6.42 -10.15
N ALA A 342 -26.17 6.75 -10.99
CA ALA A 342 -27.07 7.87 -10.73
C ALA A 342 -27.96 7.72 -9.47
N GLU A 343 -28.10 6.48 -8.97
CA GLU A 343 -28.88 6.16 -7.77
C GLU A 343 -28.02 6.19 -6.49
N GLU A 344 -26.69 6.35 -6.61
CA GLU A 344 -25.78 6.40 -5.48
C GLU A 344 -25.86 7.74 -4.74
N ALA A 345 -25.73 7.69 -3.41
CA ALA A 345 -25.86 8.87 -2.55
C ALA A 345 -24.75 9.93 -2.75
N CYS A 346 -23.56 9.51 -3.24
CA CYS A 346 -22.38 10.35 -3.38
C CYS A 346 -21.96 10.47 -4.86
N THR A 347 -22.82 11.00 -5.71
CA THR A 347 -22.49 11.18 -7.14
C THR A 347 -21.69 12.46 -7.38
N VAL A 348 -20.79 12.43 -8.37
CA VAL A 348 -20.19 13.63 -8.96
C VAL A 348 -21.16 14.13 -10.04
N PRO A 349 -21.75 15.34 -9.93
CA PRO A 349 -22.78 15.80 -10.84
C PRO A 349 -22.38 15.76 -12.33
N ALA A 350 -21.12 16.05 -12.63
CA ALA A 350 -20.60 16.01 -13.99
C ALA A 350 -20.63 14.58 -14.58
N LEU A 351 -20.32 13.54 -13.80
CA LEU A 351 -20.37 12.14 -14.25
C LEU A 351 -21.80 11.67 -14.46
N ALA A 352 -22.70 12.03 -13.55
CA ALA A 352 -24.14 11.70 -13.68
C ALA A 352 -24.75 12.35 -14.94
N ALA A 353 -24.43 13.62 -15.21
CA ALA A 353 -24.90 14.35 -16.39
C ALA A 353 -24.38 13.76 -17.71
N LEU A 354 -23.18 13.17 -17.71
CA LEU A 354 -22.56 12.50 -18.86
C LEU A 354 -23.07 11.07 -19.08
N GLY A 355 -24.03 10.61 -18.27
CA GLY A 355 -24.66 9.31 -18.42
C GLY A 355 -23.79 8.12 -17.99
N TRP A 356 -22.81 8.34 -17.13
CA TRP A 356 -22.00 7.26 -16.57
C TRP A 356 -22.85 6.36 -15.65
N ARG A 357 -22.73 5.04 -15.80
CA ARG A 357 -23.61 4.08 -15.14
C ARG A 357 -22.88 3.06 -14.28
N THR A 358 -21.82 2.46 -14.79
CA THR A 358 -21.12 1.36 -14.11
C THR A 358 -19.80 1.84 -13.54
N PHE A 359 -19.58 1.59 -12.24
CA PHE A 359 -18.36 1.93 -11.54
C PHE A 359 -17.91 0.81 -10.62
N ALA A 360 -16.60 0.71 -10.45
CA ALA A 360 -15.93 0.05 -9.33
C ALA A 360 -15.10 1.08 -8.60
N ALA A 361 -15.24 1.18 -7.31
CA ALA A 361 -14.40 1.99 -6.44
C ALA A 361 -13.84 1.08 -5.33
N LEU A 362 -12.51 1.01 -5.22
CA LEU A 362 -11.83 0.06 -4.35
C LEU A 362 -10.75 0.76 -3.52
N PRO A 363 -10.70 0.53 -2.20
CA PRO A 363 -9.59 0.99 -1.41
C PRO A 363 -8.33 0.18 -1.77
N LEU A 364 -7.18 0.84 -1.86
CA LEU A 364 -5.90 0.14 -1.95
C LEU A 364 -5.43 -0.14 -0.50
N PRO A 365 -5.35 -1.41 -0.09
CA PRO A 365 -4.98 -1.74 1.28
C PRO A 365 -3.51 -1.36 1.52
N SER A 366 -3.25 -0.45 2.46
CA SER A 366 -1.88 -0.09 2.85
C SER A 366 -1.50 -0.89 4.10
N PRO A 367 -0.48 -1.76 4.04
CA PRO A 367 0.00 -2.48 5.21
C PRO A 367 0.39 -1.51 6.33
N GLY A 368 -0.09 -1.73 7.55
CA GLY A 368 0.25 -0.88 8.71
C GLY A 368 -0.54 0.41 8.85
N SER A 369 -1.38 0.79 7.88
CA SER A 369 -2.28 1.94 8.02
C SER A 369 -3.67 1.51 8.48
N PRO A 370 -4.31 2.22 9.43
CA PRO A 370 -5.68 1.92 9.86
C PRO A 370 -6.69 2.17 8.73
N ARG A 371 -6.34 3.01 7.76
CA ARG A 371 -7.18 3.35 6.60
C ARG A 371 -6.33 3.44 5.34
N SER A 372 -6.82 2.83 4.27
CA SER A 372 -6.27 3.07 2.93
C SER A 372 -6.51 4.51 2.51
N ARG A 373 -5.47 5.21 2.09
CA ARG A 373 -5.58 6.59 1.59
C ARG A 373 -5.83 6.68 0.12
N ARG A 374 -5.54 5.60 -0.59
CA ARG A 374 -5.66 5.53 -2.05
C ARG A 374 -6.90 4.76 -2.43
N VAL A 375 -7.65 5.29 -3.39
CA VAL A 375 -8.87 4.68 -3.92
C VAL A 375 -8.77 4.59 -5.43
N LEU A 376 -8.86 3.38 -5.96
CA LEU A 376 -8.98 3.12 -7.38
C LEU A 376 -10.44 3.26 -7.79
N VAL A 377 -10.73 4.08 -8.79
CA VAL A 377 -12.06 4.25 -9.37
C VAL A 377 -11.99 3.95 -10.86
N LEU A 378 -12.77 2.98 -11.31
CA LEU A 378 -12.88 2.57 -12.71
C LEU A 378 -14.35 2.68 -13.15
N GLY A 379 -14.60 3.07 -14.39
CA GLY A 379 -15.97 3.24 -14.85
C GLY A 379 -16.19 3.18 -16.34
N THR A 380 -17.50 3.06 -16.70
CA THR A 380 -17.94 3.11 -18.10
C THR A 380 -19.38 3.66 -18.18
N PRO A 381 -19.74 4.40 -19.26
CA PRO A 381 -21.12 4.81 -19.50
C PRO A 381 -22.06 3.63 -19.82
N LYS A 382 -21.54 2.49 -20.25
CA LYS A 382 -22.35 1.29 -20.52
C LYS A 382 -22.85 0.69 -19.20
N ALA A 383 -24.15 0.45 -19.10
CA ALA A 383 -24.72 -0.29 -17.98
C ALA A 383 -24.37 -1.78 -18.14
N ARG A 384 -23.66 -2.37 -17.19
CA ARG A 384 -23.37 -3.80 -17.12
C ARG A 384 -23.24 -4.26 -15.66
N PRO A 385 -23.67 -5.48 -15.32
CA PRO A 385 -23.41 -6.03 -13.99
C PRO A 385 -21.92 -6.36 -13.82
N TRP A 386 -21.44 -6.33 -12.58
CA TRP A 386 -20.14 -6.83 -12.20
C TRP A 386 -20.22 -8.34 -11.95
N ARG A 387 -19.36 -9.12 -12.60
CA ARG A 387 -19.21 -10.56 -12.35
C ARG A 387 -18.36 -10.77 -11.10
N LYS A 388 -18.66 -11.82 -10.34
CA LYS A 388 -17.87 -12.20 -9.16
C LYS A 388 -16.39 -12.39 -9.48
N ALA A 389 -16.09 -13.06 -10.57
CA ALA A 389 -14.71 -13.24 -11.06
C ALA A 389 -14.00 -11.90 -11.31
N GLU A 390 -14.68 -10.90 -11.90
CA GLU A 390 -14.11 -9.56 -12.10
C GLU A 390 -13.89 -8.82 -10.78
N VAL A 391 -14.82 -8.95 -9.85
CA VAL A 391 -14.71 -8.36 -8.50
C VAL A 391 -13.49 -8.93 -7.77
N GLU A 392 -13.35 -10.26 -7.74
CA GLU A 392 -12.22 -10.95 -7.12
C GLU A 392 -10.88 -10.56 -7.78
N SER A 393 -10.84 -10.56 -9.12
CA SER A 393 -9.64 -10.17 -9.88
C SER A 393 -9.24 -8.72 -9.63
N LEU A 394 -10.21 -7.80 -9.51
CA LEU A 394 -9.93 -6.41 -9.16
C LEU A 394 -9.41 -6.25 -7.74
N LEU A 395 -9.95 -6.98 -6.77
CA LEU A 395 -9.46 -6.96 -5.38
C LEU A 395 -8.01 -7.45 -5.29
N PHE A 396 -7.65 -8.51 -6.02
CA PHE A 396 -6.27 -8.97 -6.11
C PHE A 396 -5.37 -7.96 -6.83
N SER A 397 -5.87 -7.34 -7.92
CA SER A 397 -5.15 -6.30 -8.65
C SER A 397 -4.84 -5.09 -7.78
N CYS A 398 -5.78 -4.66 -6.93
CA CYS A 398 -5.57 -3.58 -5.97
C CYS A 398 -4.42 -3.89 -5.00
N ARG A 399 -4.33 -5.12 -4.49
CA ARG A 399 -3.22 -5.53 -3.61
C ARG A 399 -1.87 -5.48 -4.33
N SER A 400 -1.81 -5.97 -5.56
CA SER A 400 -0.58 -5.94 -6.38
C SER A 400 -0.16 -4.51 -6.73
N LEU A 401 -1.13 -3.66 -7.06
CA LEU A 401 -0.91 -2.24 -7.33
C LEU A 401 -0.38 -1.52 -6.08
N ASP A 402 -1.00 -1.72 -4.93
CA ASP A 402 -0.61 -1.08 -3.70
C ASP A 402 0.83 -1.44 -3.29
N LEU A 403 1.17 -2.73 -3.31
CA LEU A 403 2.54 -3.19 -3.05
C LEU A 403 3.58 -2.56 -3.99
N ALA A 404 3.23 -2.35 -5.25
CA ALA A 404 4.12 -1.70 -6.21
C ALA A 404 4.26 -0.20 -5.94
N LEU A 405 3.16 0.48 -5.62
CA LEU A 405 3.16 1.91 -5.26
C LEU A 405 3.93 2.16 -3.96
N ASP A 406 3.77 1.31 -2.96
CA ASP A 406 4.49 1.43 -1.69
C ASP A 406 6.00 1.24 -1.89
N ARG A 407 6.41 0.23 -2.67
CA ARG A 407 7.83 0.03 -3.04
C ARG A 407 8.43 1.24 -3.75
N LEU A 408 7.70 1.84 -4.68
CA LEU A 408 8.14 3.04 -5.39
C LEU A 408 8.18 4.26 -4.46
N THR A 409 7.22 4.39 -3.55
CA THR A 409 7.19 5.44 -2.52
C THR A 409 8.41 5.32 -1.59
N GLU A 410 8.71 4.11 -1.09
CA GLU A 410 9.90 3.87 -0.28
C GLU A 410 11.19 4.19 -1.04
N ARG A 411 11.29 3.75 -2.29
CA ARG A 411 12.46 4.06 -3.13
C ARG A 411 12.62 5.56 -3.35
N ALA A 412 11.54 6.27 -3.64
CA ALA A 412 11.55 7.72 -3.81
C ALA A 412 11.98 8.42 -2.51
N ARG A 413 11.50 7.94 -1.36
CA ARG A 413 11.87 8.42 -0.02
C ARG A 413 13.36 8.24 0.24
N HIS A 414 13.91 7.05 -0.01
CA HIS A 414 15.35 6.80 0.11
C HIS A 414 16.18 7.72 -0.79
N GLN A 415 15.74 7.91 -2.03
CA GLN A 415 16.45 8.80 -2.97
C GLN A 415 16.39 10.26 -2.54
N ALA A 416 15.24 10.72 -2.04
CA ALA A 416 15.07 12.08 -1.55
C ALA A 416 15.96 12.35 -0.33
N VAL A 417 15.95 11.45 0.64
CA VAL A 417 16.81 11.54 1.83
C VAL A 417 18.31 11.52 1.46
N ASN A 418 18.73 10.61 0.57
CA ASN A 418 20.11 10.57 0.11
C ASN A 418 20.54 11.84 -0.64
N ARG A 419 19.65 12.44 -1.44
CA ARG A 419 19.91 13.70 -2.13
C ARG A 419 20.10 14.83 -1.13
N LEU A 420 19.20 14.98 -0.17
CA LEU A 420 19.34 15.94 0.93
C LEU A 420 20.70 15.78 1.63
N PHE A 421 21.13 14.55 1.87
CA PHE A 421 22.43 14.27 2.49
C PHE A 421 23.62 14.78 1.68
N LEU A 422 23.61 14.60 0.38
CA LEU A 422 24.68 15.07 -0.51
C LEU A 422 24.71 16.61 -0.61
N GLU A 423 23.56 17.24 -0.66
CA GLU A 423 23.44 18.69 -0.69
C GLU A 423 23.84 19.36 0.64
N LEU A 424 23.71 18.64 1.77
CA LEU A 424 24.09 19.08 3.11
C LEU A 424 25.58 19.34 3.29
N LEU A 425 26.44 18.72 2.49
CA LEU A 425 27.89 18.91 2.58
C LEU A 425 28.37 20.28 2.08
N GLU A 426 27.52 21.00 1.33
CA GLU A 426 27.91 22.22 0.61
C GLU A 426 27.14 23.49 1.02
N ARG A 427 26.05 23.39 1.82
CA ARG A 427 25.12 24.51 2.10
C ARG A 427 25.06 24.90 3.58
N PRO A 428 24.66 26.16 3.91
CA PRO A 428 24.38 26.58 5.28
C PRO A 428 23.23 25.80 5.90
N LEU A 429 23.37 25.42 7.16
CA LEU A 429 22.43 24.55 7.88
C LEU A 429 21.01 25.13 7.99
N GLU A 430 20.92 26.45 8.14
CA GLU A 430 19.65 27.16 8.33
C GLU A 430 18.70 26.97 7.13
N THR A 431 19.24 26.86 5.92
CA THR A 431 18.44 26.62 4.69
C THR A 431 17.97 25.18 4.60
N LEU A 432 18.69 24.27 5.23
CA LEU A 432 18.42 22.84 5.15
C LEU A 432 17.33 22.36 6.10
N TYR A 433 17.13 23.02 7.23
CA TYR A 433 16.05 22.69 8.16
C TYR A 433 14.68 22.77 7.49
N GLN A 434 14.46 23.80 6.69
CA GLN A 434 13.21 23.99 5.96
C GLN A 434 13.03 22.91 4.88
N GLU A 435 14.05 22.63 4.08
CA GLU A 435 14.01 21.61 3.03
C GLU A 435 13.77 20.20 3.59
N VAL A 436 14.41 19.86 4.72
CA VAL A 436 14.18 18.56 5.40
C VAL A 436 12.74 18.44 5.90
N LEU A 437 12.20 19.51 6.48
CA LEU A 437 10.83 19.51 6.97
C LEU A 437 9.83 19.42 5.82
N GLU A 438 10.02 20.18 4.74
CA GLU A 438 9.17 20.11 3.54
C GLU A 438 9.14 18.71 2.93
N GLU A 439 10.32 18.06 2.88
CA GLU A 439 10.40 16.69 2.39
C GLU A 439 9.73 15.71 3.35
N ALA A 440 9.88 15.88 4.67
CA ALA A 440 9.20 15.05 5.66
C ALA A 440 7.67 15.17 5.55
N VAL A 441 7.14 16.40 5.42
CA VAL A 441 5.71 16.63 5.21
C VAL A 441 5.22 16.00 3.90
N ARG A 442 6.04 16.01 2.85
CA ARG A 442 5.69 15.41 1.55
C ARG A 442 5.69 13.89 1.58
N GLN A 443 6.66 13.28 2.29
CA GLN A 443 6.92 11.84 2.24
C GLN A 443 6.23 11.04 3.35
N VAL A 444 5.93 11.67 4.49
CA VAL A 444 5.26 10.99 5.59
C VAL A 444 3.75 10.98 5.35
N PRO A 445 3.16 9.79 5.21
CA PRO A 445 1.73 9.68 5.00
C PRO A 445 0.94 10.38 6.11
N GLY A 446 -0.05 11.21 5.76
CA GLY A 446 -0.90 11.98 6.66
C GLY A 446 -0.38 13.33 7.06
N ALA A 447 0.87 13.65 6.82
CA ALA A 447 1.41 14.96 7.12
C ALA A 447 0.90 16.01 6.12
N GLU A 448 0.41 17.14 6.64
CA GLU A 448 -0.06 18.31 5.88
C GLU A 448 0.66 19.57 6.31
N ALA A 449 1.11 19.58 7.56
CA ALA A 449 1.85 20.66 8.17
C ALA A 449 2.93 20.06 9.09
N GLY A 450 3.82 20.89 9.61
CA GLY A 450 4.82 20.42 10.57
C GLY A 450 5.76 21.50 11.04
N SER A 451 6.57 21.14 12.05
CA SER A 451 7.60 22.00 12.61
C SER A 451 8.85 21.20 13.00
N LEU A 452 10.01 21.85 12.91
CA LEU A 452 11.28 21.31 13.40
C LEU A 452 11.79 22.21 14.53
N LEU A 453 11.92 21.62 15.71
CA LEU A 453 12.52 22.26 16.87
C LEU A 453 13.92 21.69 17.07
N VAL A 454 14.92 22.57 17.22
CA VAL A 454 16.34 22.22 17.39
C VAL A 454 16.84 22.72 18.73
N LEU A 455 17.63 21.89 19.43
CA LEU A 455 18.27 22.23 20.71
C LEU A 455 19.42 23.22 20.51
N GLU A 456 19.26 24.45 20.97
CA GLU A 456 20.23 25.51 20.92
C GLU A 456 20.29 26.26 22.25
N GLU A 457 21.48 26.49 22.77
CA GLU A 457 21.70 27.22 24.03
C GLU A 457 20.87 26.73 25.21
N GLY A 458 20.63 25.38 25.26
CA GLY A 458 19.89 24.75 26.35
C GLY A 458 18.35 24.78 26.22
N ALA A 459 17.80 25.26 25.09
CA ALA A 459 16.37 25.25 24.83
C ALA A 459 16.06 24.83 23.39
N TYR A 460 14.89 24.22 23.16
CA TYR A 460 14.41 23.89 21.82
C TYR A 460 13.75 25.12 21.20
N ARG A 461 14.15 25.44 19.96
CA ARG A 461 13.63 26.57 19.19
C ARG A 461 13.12 26.12 17.83
N PHE A 462 12.06 26.75 17.34
CA PHE A 462 11.57 26.54 15.98
C PHE A 462 12.61 27.00 14.96
N ARG A 463 13.00 26.08 14.05
CA ARG A 463 13.97 26.35 12.98
C ARG A 463 13.38 26.17 11.59
N ALA A 464 12.30 25.39 11.47
CA ALA A 464 11.53 25.27 10.24
C ALA A 464 10.04 25.09 10.56
N ALA A 465 9.18 25.52 9.64
CA ALA A 465 7.74 25.34 9.74
C ALA A 465 7.13 25.21 8.34
N VAL A 466 6.17 24.32 8.20
CA VAL A 466 5.35 24.11 7.01
C VAL A 466 3.88 24.23 7.42
N GLY A 467 3.12 25.09 6.77
CA GLY A 467 1.72 25.35 7.12
C GLY A 467 1.53 26.26 8.35
N TYR A 468 2.61 26.80 8.91
CA TYR A 468 2.64 27.68 10.09
C TYR A 468 3.46 28.94 9.83
N ASP A 469 3.24 29.97 10.66
CA ASP A 469 4.03 31.22 10.63
C ASP A 469 5.32 31.07 11.45
N LEU A 470 6.42 30.75 10.77
CA LEU A 470 7.74 30.58 11.40
C LEU A 470 8.22 31.87 12.09
N GLU A 471 7.97 33.05 11.51
CA GLU A 471 8.42 34.32 12.09
C GLU A 471 7.72 34.58 13.44
N GLY A 472 6.43 34.30 13.51
CA GLY A 472 5.68 34.39 14.75
C GLY A 472 6.13 33.37 15.81
N LEU A 473 6.63 32.21 15.40
CA LEU A 473 7.11 31.14 16.29
C LEU A 473 8.57 31.31 16.74
N LYS A 474 9.42 32.09 16.06
CA LYS A 474 10.86 32.24 16.37
C LYS A 474 11.17 32.72 17.78
N GLY A 475 10.26 33.47 18.39
CA GLY A 475 10.41 33.96 19.78
C GLY A 475 10.16 32.90 20.87
N VAL A 476 9.59 31.76 20.51
CA VAL A 476 9.25 30.70 21.47
C VAL A 476 10.46 29.79 21.66
N ALA A 477 10.79 29.53 22.93
CA ALA A 477 11.83 28.61 23.35
C ALA A 477 11.29 27.68 24.44
N PHE A 478 11.50 26.39 24.24
CA PHE A 478 11.07 25.36 25.17
C PHE A 478 12.28 24.83 25.94
N PRO A 479 12.30 24.96 27.29
CA PRO A 479 13.21 24.17 28.12
C PRO A 479 13.04 22.65 27.80
N PRO A 480 14.08 21.84 28.02
CA PRO A 480 14.00 20.39 27.75
C PRO A 480 12.83 19.69 28.46
N GLU A 481 12.50 20.08 29.68
CA GLU A 481 11.38 19.56 30.47
C GLU A 481 10.01 19.86 29.83
N ASP A 482 9.80 21.05 29.29
CA ASP A 482 8.55 21.42 28.61
C ASP A 482 8.39 20.67 27.27
N GLN A 483 9.47 20.52 26.53
CA GLN A 483 9.45 19.74 25.30
C GLN A 483 9.23 18.24 25.57
N LEU A 484 9.77 17.73 26.69
CA LEU A 484 9.52 16.36 27.13
C LEU A 484 8.07 16.15 27.57
N LEU A 485 7.46 17.19 28.22
CA LEU A 485 6.03 17.20 28.54
C LEU A 485 5.17 17.16 27.28
N TRP A 486 5.52 17.95 26.26
CA TRP A 486 4.87 17.90 24.94
C TRP A 486 4.96 16.52 24.31
N TYR A 487 6.16 15.91 24.31
CA TYR A 487 6.36 14.55 23.78
C TYR A 487 5.55 13.49 24.55
N GLY A 488 5.52 13.53 25.86
CA GLY A 488 4.57 12.80 26.72
C GLY A 488 4.85 11.31 26.97
N LEU A 489 5.90 10.71 26.35
CA LEU A 489 6.28 9.31 26.58
C LEU A 489 7.51 9.12 27.49
N GLY A 490 8.07 10.21 28.01
CA GLY A 490 9.20 10.20 28.91
C GLY A 490 10.57 10.19 28.22
N GLU A 491 11.60 10.54 29.01
CA GLU A 491 12.97 10.79 28.53
C GLU A 491 13.63 9.55 27.89
N GLU A 492 13.44 8.38 28.49
CA GLU A 492 14.03 7.14 28.00
C GLU A 492 13.59 6.80 26.57
N ARG A 493 12.28 6.99 26.27
CA ARG A 493 11.75 6.76 24.94
C ARG A 493 12.18 7.86 23.95
N ALA A 494 12.25 9.11 24.41
CA ALA A 494 12.77 10.20 23.60
C ALA A 494 14.22 9.96 23.21
N ASN A 495 15.06 9.52 24.13
CA ASN A 495 16.47 9.19 23.90
C ASN A 495 16.67 7.95 23.00
N ARG A 496 15.63 7.10 22.86
CA ARG A 496 15.61 6.01 21.87
C ARG A 496 15.06 6.44 20.51
N GLY A 497 14.57 7.67 20.38
CA GLY A 497 13.98 8.15 19.14
C GLY A 497 12.62 7.49 18.82
N GLU A 498 11.89 7.06 19.84
CA GLU A 498 10.57 6.46 19.64
C GLU A 498 9.54 7.53 19.23
N PRO A 499 8.95 7.43 18.04
CA PRO A 499 7.94 8.38 17.61
C PRO A 499 6.62 8.17 18.37
N ARG A 500 5.83 9.23 18.50
CA ARG A 500 4.54 9.24 19.18
C ARG A 500 3.47 9.82 18.27
N ILE A 501 2.27 9.23 18.27
CA ILE A 501 1.08 9.79 17.64
C ILE A 501 0.12 10.29 18.72
N LEU A 502 -0.45 11.48 18.52
CA LEU A 502 -1.59 12.01 19.26
C LEU A 502 -2.76 12.25 18.29
N SER A 503 -3.97 11.96 18.76
CA SER A 503 -5.23 12.26 18.07
C SER A 503 -6.05 13.23 18.90
N ALA A 504 -6.64 14.22 18.27
CA ALA A 504 -7.54 15.18 18.94
C ALA A 504 -8.81 14.53 19.49
N GLU A 505 -9.23 13.36 18.96
CA GLU A 505 -10.32 12.55 19.53
C GLU A 505 -10.00 12.04 20.94
N ALA A 506 -8.72 11.66 21.18
CA ALA A 506 -8.30 11.16 22.47
C ALA A 506 -8.06 12.31 23.48
N ARG A 507 -7.50 13.44 23.01
CA ARG A 507 -7.23 14.64 23.80
C ARG A 507 -6.96 15.84 22.89
N PRO A 508 -7.57 17.03 23.17
CA PRO A 508 -7.28 18.23 22.42
C PRO A 508 -5.79 18.58 22.43
N ILE A 509 -5.17 18.60 21.26
CA ILE A 509 -3.73 18.85 21.08
C ILE A 509 -3.37 20.25 21.56
N ALA A 510 -4.25 21.22 21.33
CA ALA A 510 -4.09 22.60 21.82
C ALA A 510 -3.90 22.70 23.34
N GLU A 511 -4.58 21.85 24.14
CA GLU A 511 -4.43 21.88 25.62
C GLU A 511 -3.01 21.49 26.05
N ILE A 512 -2.34 20.62 25.33
CA ILE A 512 -0.96 20.24 25.63
C ILE A 512 -0.03 21.37 25.21
N SER A 513 -0.24 21.93 24.01
CA SER A 513 0.52 23.06 23.47
C SER A 513 0.46 24.27 24.38
N HIS A 514 -0.72 24.61 24.90
CA HIS A 514 -0.94 25.75 25.82
C HIS A 514 -0.30 25.60 27.21
N LYS A 515 0.11 24.37 27.59
CA LYS A 515 0.85 24.12 28.82
C LYS A 515 2.33 24.42 28.70
N THR A 516 2.86 24.35 27.50
CA THR A 516 4.30 24.41 27.21
C THR A 516 4.71 25.72 26.54
N ALA A 517 3.76 26.50 26.00
CA ALA A 517 4.03 27.76 25.32
C ALA A 517 2.85 28.75 25.45
N PRO A 518 3.07 30.05 25.20
CA PRO A 518 2.01 31.06 25.23
C PRO A 518 0.86 30.72 24.27
N PRO A 519 -0.39 30.56 24.80
CA PRO A 519 -1.53 30.14 23.98
C PRO A 519 -1.80 31.02 22.76
N GLU A 520 -1.68 32.33 22.93
CA GLU A 520 -1.94 33.32 21.89
C GLU A 520 -1.01 33.12 20.67
N VAL A 521 0.28 32.85 20.94
CA VAL A 521 1.26 32.60 19.87
C VAL A 521 1.01 31.25 19.19
N MET A 522 0.75 30.20 19.99
CA MET A 522 0.52 28.87 19.47
C MET A 522 -0.77 28.76 18.66
N ASP A 523 -1.81 29.53 19.02
CA ASP A 523 -3.05 29.55 18.27
C ASP A 523 -2.92 30.41 16.98
N ALA A 524 -2.24 31.55 17.05
CA ALA A 524 -2.13 32.45 15.92
C ALA A 524 -1.08 31.97 14.89
N ALA A 525 0.15 31.71 15.34
CA ALA A 525 1.26 31.32 14.46
C ALA A 525 1.35 29.82 14.25
N GLY A 526 1.05 29.00 15.27
CA GLY A 526 1.15 27.54 15.26
C GLY A 526 -0.17 26.83 14.96
N ARG A 527 -1.31 27.53 14.82
CA ARG A 527 -2.64 26.96 14.51
C ARG A 527 -3.03 25.78 15.41
N ALA A 528 -2.63 25.81 16.70
CA ALA A 528 -2.72 24.66 17.61
C ALA A 528 -4.15 24.08 17.75
N LYS A 529 -5.19 24.92 17.63
CA LYS A 529 -6.60 24.49 17.67
C LYS A 529 -7.07 23.74 16.42
N GLU A 530 -6.36 23.86 15.30
CA GLU A 530 -6.74 23.23 14.06
C GLU A 530 -6.10 21.84 13.92
N ILE A 531 -5.09 21.51 14.72
CA ILE A 531 -4.38 20.22 14.65
C ILE A 531 -5.31 19.10 15.12
N GLN A 532 -5.64 18.17 14.21
CA GLN A 532 -6.46 16.99 14.49
C GLN A 532 -5.61 15.77 14.86
N ALA A 533 -4.43 15.63 14.27
CA ALA A 533 -3.47 14.59 14.64
C ALA A 533 -2.04 15.13 14.60
N ASN A 534 -1.18 14.66 15.49
CA ASN A 534 0.24 15.01 15.55
C ASN A 534 1.10 13.75 15.66
N LEU A 535 2.12 13.67 14.83
CA LEU A 535 3.22 12.71 14.93
C LEU A 535 4.47 13.47 15.39
N CYS A 536 5.00 13.13 16.55
CA CYS A 536 6.22 13.72 17.09
C CYS A 536 7.34 12.68 17.09
N LEU A 537 8.44 13.00 16.41
CA LEU A 537 9.64 12.17 16.32
C LEU A 537 10.81 12.86 17.01
N PRO A 538 11.29 12.35 18.15
CA PRO A 538 12.56 12.78 18.74
C PRO A 538 13.74 12.37 17.86
N ILE A 539 14.76 13.22 17.77
CA ILE A 539 15.98 13.01 16.99
C ILE A 539 17.17 12.89 17.97
N PRO A 540 17.44 11.71 18.51
CA PRO A 540 18.52 11.53 19.47
C PRO A 540 19.87 11.32 18.77
N TYR A 541 20.93 11.77 19.46
CA TYR A 541 22.30 11.44 19.11
C TYR A 541 23.12 11.21 20.39
N LYS A 542 23.67 10.01 20.56
CA LYS A 542 24.49 9.60 21.72
C LYS A 542 23.84 9.89 23.09
N GLY A 543 22.52 9.69 23.19
CA GLY A 543 21.79 9.85 24.45
C GLY A 543 21.26 11.27 24.74
N GLU A 544 21.43 12.22 23.83
CA GLU A 544 20.86 13.56 23.88
C GLU A 544 19.89 13.76 22.72
N VAL A 545 18.69 14.26 22.94
CA VAL A 545 17.75 14.61 21.86
C VAL A 545 18.14 15.96 21.28
N LEU A 546 18.62 15.97 20.04
CA LEU A 546 19.08 17.18 19.37
C LEU A 546 17.95 17.99 18.75
N ALA A 547 16.84 17.35 18.41
CA ALA A 547 15.70 18.00 17.78
C ALA A 547 14.41 17.19 17.97
N TYR A 548 13.28 17.83 17.71
CA TYR A 548 11.98 17.20 17.57
C TYR A 548 11.39 17.56 16.21
N LEU A 549 11.04 16.55 15.42
CA LEU A 549 10.28 16.69 14.18
C LEU A 549 8.81 16.46 14.51
N ASN A 550 7.98 17.48 14.37
CA ASN A 550 6.53 17.38 14.52
C ASN A 550 5.89 17.44 13.12
N LEU A 551 5.02 16.49 12.85
CA LEU A 551 4.21 16.43 11.63
C LEU A 551 2.75 16.42 12.04
N ASP A 552 1.94 17.23 11.38
CA ASP A 552 0.58 17.49 11.77
C ASP A 552 -0.41 17.25 10.63
N ASN A 553 -1.60 16.77 11.00
CA ASN A 553 -2.76 16.76 10.13
C ASN A 553 -3.83 17.68 10.69
N LEU A 554 -4.43 18.51 9.82
CA LEU A 554 -5.39 19.55 10.21
C LEU A 554 -6.84 19.13 9.98
N HIS A 555 -7.10 17.94 9.44
CA HIS A 555 -8.43 17.52 8.99
C HIS A 555 -8.86 16.16 9.53
N ASP A 556 -7.96 15.19 9.66
CA ASP A 556 -8.28 13.82 10.06
C ASP A 556 -7.57 13.43 11.36
N PRO A 557 -8.29 13.17 12.45
CA PRO A 557 -7.71 12.75 13.73
C PRO A 557 -7.07 11.35 13.68
N GLN A 558 -7.35 10.55 12.64
CA GLN A 558 -6.78 9.21 12.40
C GLN A 558 -5.79 9.20 11.24
N ALA A 559 -5.24 10.35 10.88
CA ALA A 559 -4.36 10.50 9.73
C ALA A 559 -3.04 9.73 9.82
N PHE A 560 -2.51 9.45 11.01
CA PHE A 560 -1.24 8.77 11.20
C PHE A 560 -1.42 7.32 11.65
N GLY A 561 -0.63 6.42 11.08
CA GLY A 561 -0.58 5.00 11.38
C GLY A 561 0.85 4.47 11.46
N GLU A 562 1.03 3.15 11.44
CA GLU A 562 2.35 2.52 11.50
C GLU A 562 3.21 2.88 10.27
N ASP A 563 2.58 2.98 9.10
CA ASP A 563 3.22 3.47 7.87
C ASP A 563 3.79 4.88 7.99
N SER A 564 3.08 5.75 8.72
CA SER A 564 3.54 7.11 9.02
C SER A 564 4.72 7.11 9.99
N LEU A 565 4.69 6.24 11.02
CA LEU A 565 5.79 6.06 11.96
C LEU A 565 7.04 5.54 11.27
N GLU A 566 6.91 4.52 10.42
CA GLU A 566 8.02 3.98 9.64
C GLU A 566 8.61 5.04 8.70
N ALA A 567 7.74 5.77 8.00
CA ALA A 567 8.16 6.85 7.11
C ALA A 567 8.91 7.97 7.84
N ALA A 568 8.43 8.38 9.02
CA ALA A 568 9.07 9.42 9.81
C ALA A 568 10.46 8.97 10.33
N ARG A 569 10.61 7.72 10.74
CA ARG A 569 11.90 7.17 11.21
C ARG A 569 13.02 7.28 10.19
N PHE A 570 12.71 7.28 8.88
CA PHE A 570 13.70 7.50 7.83
C PHE A 570 14.43 8.84 7.95
N PHE A 571 13.80 9.85 8.53
CA PHE A 571 14.39 11.17 8.72
C PHE A 571 15.26 11.27 9.99
N ALA A 572 15.11 10.34 10.93
CA ALA A 572 15.76 10.44 12.26
C ALA A 572 17.30 10.38 12.17
N ALA A 573 17.87 9.31 11.63
CA ALA A 573 19.31 9.12 11.59
C ALA A 573 20.03 10.16 10.70
N PRO A 574 19.53 10.49 9.49
CA PRO A 574 20.07 11.56 8.68
C PRO A 574 20.08 12.90 9.40
N LEU A 575 18.94 13.29 9.97
CA LEU A 575 18.80 14.56 10.66
C LEU A 575 19.68 14.61 11.91
N ALA A 576 19.78 13.52 12.68
CA ALA A 576 20.67 13.42 13.85
C ALA A 576 22.14 13.64 13.46
N THR A 577 22.60 12.97 12.40
CA THR A 577 23.97 13.11 11.89
C THR A 577 24.26 14.54 11.48
N LEU A 578 23.35 15.14 10.73
CA LEU A 578 23.43 16.50 10.25
C LEU A 578 23.53 17.53 11.39
N LEU A 579 22.62 17.43 12.35
CA LEU A 579 22.61 18.31 13.52
C LEU A 579 23.89 18.16 14.33
N HIS A 580 24.38 16.93 14.48
CA HIS A 580 25.61 16.67 15.21
C HIS A 580 26.84 17.25 14.48
N GLU A 581 26.97 17.03 13.18
CA GLU A 581 28.08 17.59 12.39
C GLU A 581 28.09 19.11 12.43
N ALA A 582 26.94 19.73 12.28
CA ALA A 582 26.80 21.16 12.35
C ALA A 582 27.17 21.74 13.73
N ARG A 583 26.69 21.09 14.81
CA ARG A 583 27.05 21.46 16.18
C ARG A 583 28.55 21.29 16.38
N THR A 584 29.13 20.20 15.93
CA THR A 584 30.56 19.93 16.03
C THR A 584 31.39 20.94 15.25
N ARG A 585 30.99 21.26 14.03
CA ARG A 585 31.63 22.28 13.19
C ARG A 585 31.61 23.64 13.86
N ARG A 586 30.43 24.05 14.38
CA ARG A 586 30.29 25.30 15.13
C ARG A 586 31.22 25.35 16.34
N LEU A 587 31.25 24.28 17.15
CA LEU A 587 32.14 24.21 18.30
C LEU A 587 33.60 24.24 17.89
N LEU A 588 33.99 23.59 16.80
CA LEU A 588 35.37 23.64 16.26
C LEU A 588 35.71 25.05 15.74
N GLU A 589 34.77 25.70 15.05
CA GLU A 589 34.96 27.08 14.60
C GLU A 589 35.09 28.05 15.77
N GLU A 590 34.25 27.92 16.81
CA GLU A 590 34.34 28.72 18.04
C GLU A 590 35.67 28.44 18.76
N ALA A 591 36.08 27.19 18.92
CA ALA A 591 37.35 26.82 19.50
C ALA A 591 38.53 27.29 18.67
N ALA A 592 38.43 27.27 17.34
CA ALA A 592 39.50 27.75 16.44
C ALA A 592 39.63 29.28 16.44
N LEU A 593 38.60 30.01 16.87
CA LEU A 593 38.59 31.48 16.92
C LEU A 593 38.73 32.06 18.33
N THR A 594 38.81 31.24 19.37
CA THR A 594 38.90 31.66 20.77
C THR A 594 40.27 31.26 21.36
N ASP A 595 40.86 32.10 22.19
CA ASP A 595 42.05 31.77 22.97
C ASP A 595 41.63 30.97 24.22
N PRO A 596 42.13 29.73 24.39
CA PRO A 596 41.67 28.83 25.45
C PRO A 596 42.02 29.30 26.87
N LEU A 597 43.04 30.13 27.03
CA LEU A 597 43.45 30.63 28.34
C LEU A 597 42.59 31.80 28.80
N THR A 598 42.35 32.77 27.92
CA THR A 598 41.72 34.03 28.27
C THR A 598 40.25 34.12 27.96
N GLY A 599 39.75 33.21 27.07
CA GLY A 599 38.37 33.24 26.54
C GLY A 599 38.12 34.40 25.57
N LEU A 600 39.09 35.23 25.26
CA LEU A 600 38.99 36.25 24.19
C LEU A 600 39.09 35.62 22.81
N PRO A 601 38.49 36.27 21.78
CA PRO A 601 38.81 35.94 20.39
C PRO A 601 40.32 36.00 20.15
N ASN A 602 40.84 35.02 19.42
CA ASN A 602 42.27 34.91 19.13
C ASN A 602 42.71 35.74 17.91
N ARG A 603 43.98 35.65 17.50
CA ARG A 603 44.51 36.36 16.32
C ARG A 603 43.74 36.07 15.04
N ARG A 604 43.35 34.80 14.79
CA ARG A 604 42.58 34.44 13.60
C ARG A 604 41.22 35.14 13.59
N ALA A 605 40.56 35.23 14.73
CA ALA A 605 39.30 35.96 14.86
C ALA A 605 39.51 37.46 14.64
N PHE A 606 40.65 38.04 15.10
CA PHE A 606 40.97 39.43 14.82
C PHE A 606 41.15 39.64 13.31
N ASP A 607 41.96 38.88 12.61
CA ASP A 607 42.26 39.04 11.20
C ASP A 607 40.93 39.02 10.36
N ARG A 608 40.04 38.09 10.69
CA ARG A 608 38.72 38.00 10.05
C ARG A 608 37.84 39.25 10.34
N ALA A 609 37.71 39.58 11.63
CA ALA A 609 36.89 40.70 12.06
C ALA A 609 37.38 42.05 11.51
N PHE A 610 38.71 42.23 11.47
CA PHE A 610 39.35 43.43 10.98
C PHE A 610 39.11 43.60 9.47
N LEU A 611 39.31 42.54 8.68
CA LEU A 611 39.05 42.58 7.24
C LEU A 611 37.58 42.85 6.92
N GLU A 612 36.65 42.23 7.65
CA GLU A 612 35.22 42.48 7.49
C GLU A 612 34.84 43.94 7.82
N GLU A 613 35.37 44.45 8.92
CA GLU A 613 35.05 45.79 9.39
C GLU A 613 35.70 46.89 8.52
N LEU A 614 36.91 46.62 8.03
CA LEU A 614 37.59 47.51 7.12
C LEU A 614 36.80 47.69 5.78
N LYS A 615 36.34 46.56 5.21
CA LYS A 615 35.48 46.57 4.02
C LYS A 615 34.17 47.35 4.26
N ARG A 616 33.57 47.23 5.47
CA ARG A 616 32.40 48.03 5.83
C ARG A 616 32.73 49.51 5.97
N ALA A 617 33.83 49.83 6.65
CA ALA A 617 34.29 51.19 6.83
C ALA A 617 34.56 51.89 5.47
N GLU A 618 35.19 51.18 4.56
CA GLU A 618 35.42 51.65 3.19
C GLU A 618 34.12 51.87 2.41
N ARG A 619 33.20 50.89 2.47
CA ARG A 619 31.92 50.96 1.74
C ARG A 619 31.00 52.06 2.23
N TYR A 620 30.96 52.28 3.55
CA TYR A 620 30.00 53.22 4.17
C TYR A 620 30.62 54.53 4.60
N GLY A 621 31.93 54.69 4.39
CA GLY A 621 32.62 55.97 4.61
C GLY A 621 32.80 56.37 6.08
N TYR A 622 32.91 55.42 7.00
CA TYR A 622 33.13 55.72 8.42
C TYR A 622 34.56 55.37 8.86
N PRO A 623 35.10 56.06 9.90
CA PRO A 623 36.43 55.79 10.40
C PRO A 623 36.46 54.48 11.22
N LEU A 624 37.55 53.72 11.08
CA LEU A 624 37.84 52.53 11.87
C LEU A 624 39.21 52.65 12.50
N SER A 625 39.32 52.50 13.81
CA SER A 625 40.59 52.47 14.50
C SER A 625 40.94 51.07 15.02
N LEU A 626 42.19 50.75 15.07
CA LEU A 626 42.69 49.54 15.74
C LEU A 626 43.78 49.89 16.75
N ALA A 627 43.93 49.08 17.78
CA ALA A 627 44.97 49.17 18.78
C ALA A 627 45.73 47.85 18.87
N ILE A 628 47.05 47.93 18.94
CA ILE A 628 47.91 46.81 19.36
C ILE A 628 48.48 47.16 20.75
N LEU A 629 48.39 46.19 21.67
CA LEU A 629 48.75 46.35 23.08
C LEU A 629 49.79 45.32 23.45
N ASP A 630 50.91 45.74 24.07
CA ASP A 630 51.99 44.90 24.61
C ASP A 630 52.11 45.11 26.10
N LEU A 631 52.09 44.02 26.91
CA LEU A 631 52.12 44.12 28.37
C LEU A 631 53.54 44.33 28.87
N ARG A 632 53.72 45.35 29.70
CA ARG A 632 54.93 45.57 30.44
C ARG A 632 54.90 44.84 31.78
N GLY A 633 56.06 44.31 32.21
CA GLY A 633 56.21 43.65 33.48
C GLY A 633 55.76 42.19 33.50
N PHE A 634 55.12 41.70 32.40
CA PHE A 634 54.61 40.32 32.31
C PHE A 634 55.72 39.29 32.46
N LYS A 635 56.89 39.50 31.81
CA LYS A 635 58.06 38.63 31.97
C LYS A 635 58.51 38.54 33.39
N ALA A 636 58.56 39.65 34.13
CA ALA A 636 58.96 39.68 35.56
C ALA A 636 58.00 38.85 36.45
N ILE A 637 56.68 38.84 36.12
CA ILE A 637 55.69 38.00 36.81
C ILE A 637 56.01 36.52 36.53
N ASN A 638 56.25 36.14 35.29
CA ASN A 638 56.59 34.76 34.94
C ASN A 638 57.90 34.31 35.62
N ASP A 639 58.92 35.14 35.56
CA ASP A 639 60.28 34.79 36.07
C ASP A 639 60.29 34.70 37.60
N ARG A 640 59.48 35.49 38.33
CA ARG A 640 59.45 35.53 39.81
C ARG A 640 58.38 34.67 40.42
N LEU A 641 57.17 34.60 39.82
CA LEU A 641 56.00 33.94 40.39
C LEU A 641 55.61 32.69 39.66
N GLY A 642 56.28 32.36 38.55
CA GLY A 642 56.02 31.20 37.72
C GLY A 642 54.91 31.41 36.65
N HIS A 643 54.85 30.50 35.69
CA HIS A 643 53.92 30.60 34.55
C HIS A 643 52.45 30.60 34.98
N ALA A 644 52.09 29.91 36.06
CA ALA A 644 50.71 29.93 36.55
C ALA A 644 50.22 31.33 36.97
N ALA A 645 51.15 32.14 37.55
CA ALA A 645 50.87 33.54 37.87
C ALA A 645 50.78 34.41 36.62
N GLY A 646 51.58 34.12 35.59
CA GLY A 646 51.49 34.76 34.30
C GLY A 646 50.15 34.45 33.61
N ASP A 647 49.74 33.19 33.63
CA ASP A 647 48.42 32.79 33.08
C ASP A 647 47.24 33.52 33.79
N LEU A 648 47.32 33.61 35.12
CA LEU A 648 46.33 34.38 35.91
C LEU A 648 46.37 35.88 35.54
N ALA A 649 47.57 36.45 35.33
CA ALA A 649 47.71 37.82 34.86
C ALA A 649 47.04 38.07 33.52
N LEU A 650 47.24 37.17 32.52
CA LEU A 650 46.61 37.25 31.22
C LEU A 650 45.05 37.13 31.31
N ILE A 651 44.56 36.22 32.16
CA ILE A 651 43.11 36.09 32.41
C ILE A 651 42.54 37.37 32.97
N ARG A 652 43.20 38.00 33.95
CA ARG A 652 42.76 39.28 34.54
C ARG A 652 42.79 40.43 33.57
N VAL A 653 43.81 40.49 32.68
CA VAL A 653 43.87 41.47 31.58
C VAL A 653 42.71 41.30 30.63
N ALA A 654 42.41 40.10 30.23
CA ALA A 654 41.31 39.79 29.33
C ALA A 654 39.93 40.18 29.95
N GLN A 655 39.76 39.89 31.27
CA GLN A 655 38.55 40.33 31.99
C GLN A 655 38.44 41.86 32.10
N ALA A 656 39.54 42.55 32.37
CA ALA A 656 39.58 44.00 32.43
C ALA A 656 39.28 44.63 31.09
N LEU A 657 39.87 44.18 29.99
CA LEU A 657 39.59 44.65 28.68
C LEU A 657 38.11 44.41 28.25
N SER A 658 37.59 43.22 28.57
CA SER A 658 36.20 42.87 28.29
C SER A 658 35.22 43.74 29.08
N LYS A 659 35.50 44.10 30.32
CA LYS A 659 34.68 44.97 31.16
C LYS A 659 34.66 46.43 30.67
N GLU A 660 35.77 46.91 30.21
CA GLU A 660 35.97 48.31 29.77
C GLU A 660 35.59 48.56 28.30
N ARG A 661 35.34 47.51 27.50
CA ARG A 661 34.87 47.64 26.10
C ARG A 661 33.46 48.28 26.04
N ARG A 662 33.23 49.13 25.03
CA ARG A 662 31.89 49.61 24.70
C ARG A 662 31.14 48.58 23.83
N ASN A 663 29.81 48.72 23.81
CA ASN A 663 29.03 47.96 22.84
C ASN A 663 29.47 48.35 21.41
N GLY A 664 29.97 47.39 20.64
CA GLY A 664 30.56 47.61 19.30
C GLY A 664 32.08 47.53 19.25
N ASP A 665 32.82 47.79 20.35
CA ASP A 665 34.29 47.56 20.43
C ASP A 665 34.56 46.06 20.53
N ARG A 666 35.61 45.57 19.90
CA ARG A 666 36.07 44.19 19.98
C ARG A 666 37.47 44.12 20.53
N VAL A 667 37.71 43.17 21.44
CA VAL A 667 39.04 42.93 22.05
C VAL A 667 39.46 41.49 21.75
N PHE A 668 40.76 41.30 21.53
CA PHE A 668 41.34 40.03 21.08
C PHE A 668 42.64 39.77 21.80
N ARG A 669 43.00 38.50 21.99
CA ARG A 669 44.35 38.12 22.34
C ARG A 669 45.14 37.90 21.06
N TRP A 670 46.21 38.71 20.83
CA TRP A 670 47.00 38.62 19.63
C TRP A 670 48.00 37.48 19.68
N GLY A 671 48.66 37.26 20.82
CA GLY A 671 49.56 36.15 21.10
C GLY A 671 50.51 36.49 22.27
N GLY A 672 50.93 35.47 23.03
CA GLY A 672 51.82 35.72 24.19
C GLY A 672 51.21 36.72 25.18
N ASP A 673 51.86 37.88 25.32
CA ASP A 673 51.48 39.01 26.17
C ASP A 673 50.90 40.17 25.36
N GLU A 674 50.52 39.94 24.11
CA GLU A 674 49.97 40.94 23.21
C GLU A 674 48.45 40.78 23.06
N PHE A 675 47.74 41.93 23.04
CA PHE A 675 46.32 42.06 22.81
C PHE A 675 46.04 43.03 21.65
N ALA A 676 44.85 42.93 21.07
CA ALA A 676 44.40 43.85 20.04
C ALA A 676 42.97 44.31 20.32
N ALA A 677 42.63 45.50 19.82
CA ALA A 677 41.25 45.99 19.87
C ALA A 677 40.88 46.69 18.55
N LEU A 678 39.60 46.55 18.19
CA LEU A 678 38.97 47.25 17.06
C LEU A 678 37.91 48.21 17.56
N PHE A 679 37.87 49.42 17.00
CA PHE A 679 36.98 50.51 17.33
C PHE A 679 36.22 50.97 16.06
N PRO A 680 35.10 50.30 15.73
CA PRO A 680 34.28 50.74 14.61
C PRO A 680 33.71 52.15 14.83
N HIS A 681 33.46 52.87 13.74
CA HIS A 681 32.92 54.24 13.75
C HIS A 681 33.75 55.22 14.63
N THR A 682 35.05 54.99 14.77
CA THR A 682 35.90 55.73 15.68
C THR A 682 37.18 56.14 14.93
N GLY A 683 37.43 57.42 14.78
CA GLY A 683 38.68 57.95 14.25
C GLY A 683 39.80 57.95 15.29
N LYS A 684 41.01 58.33 14.89
CA LYS A 684 42.23 58.25 15.66
C LYS A 684 42.15 58.94 17.03
N GLU A 685 41.68 60.20 17.05
CA GLU A 685 41.50 60.92 18.32
C GLU A 685 40.47 60.28 19.23
N GLY A 686 39.36 59.79 18.65
CA GLY A 686 38.31 59.07 19.35
C GLY A 686 38.79 57.79 19.99
N ALA A 687 39.69 57.03 19.36
CA ALA A 687 40.25 55.77 19.84
C ALA A 687 41.25 55.96 21.01
N THR A 688 41.85 57.14 21.15
CA THR A 688 42.75 57.46 22.25
C THR A 688 42.10 57.32 23.62
N ARG A 689 40.85 57.71 23.78
CA ARG A 689 40.10 57.61 25.05
C ARG A 689 39.89 56.16 25.51
N PRO A 690 39.34 55.23 24.69
CA PRO A 690 39.25 53.83 25.08
C PRO A 690 40.65 53.20 25.30
N ALA A 691 41.67 53.55 24.54
CA ALA A 691 43.03 53.05 24.75
C ALA A 691 43.59 53.41 26.16
N PHE A 692 43.43 54.67 26.59
CA PHE A 692 43.81 55.06 27.97
C PHE A 692 42.94 54.39 29.02
N ARG A 693 41.68 54.09 28.77
CA ARG A 693 40.80 53.38 29.66
C ARG A 693 41.30 51.95 29.83
N TYR A 694 41.65 51.26 28.75
CA TYR A 694 42.29 49.95 28.78
C TYR A 694 43.61 49.97 29.51
N ALA A 695 44.46 50.94 29.27
CA ALA A 695 45.74 51.08 29.95
C ALA A 695 45.56 51.19 31.48
N ARG A 696 44.64 52.06 31.96
CA ARG A 696 44.36 52.20 33.40
C ARG A 696 43.85 50.91 34.02
N ALA A 697 42.99 50.16 33.30
CA ALA A 697 42.46 48.92 33.77
C ALA A 697 43.56 47.83 33.94
N ILE A 698 44.51 47.80 33.02
CA ILE A 698 45.65 46.91 33.01
C ILE A 698 46.64 47.29 34.13
N GLU A 699 46.96 48.61 34.28
CA GLU A 699 47.87 49.12 35.35
C GLU A 699 47.36 48.89 36.77
N GLY A 700 46.07 48.67 36.93
CA GLY A 700 45.46 48.28 38.20
C GLY A 700 45.65 46.78 38.55
N ILE A 701 46.24 45.97 37.67
CA ILE A 701 46.42 44.53 37.90
C ILE A 701 47.81 44.29 38.51
N CYS A 702 47.83 43.91 39.78
CA CYS A 702 49.01 43.58 40.54
C CYS A 702 48.91 42.13 41.08
N LEU A 703 50.05 41.41 41.07
CA LEU A 703 50.22 40.08 41.67
C LEU A 703 51.44 40.12 42.57
N GLU A 704 51.24 39.86 43.88
CA GLU A 704 52.28 39.86 44.89
C GLU A 704 53.23 41.07 44.83
N GLY A 705 52.68 42.28 44.57
CA GLY A 705 53.42 43.50 44.49
C GLY A 705 54.06 43.80 43.13
N LEU A 706 53.94 42.91 42.14
CA LEU A 706 54.34 43.12 40.76
C LEU A 706 53.14 43.59 39.94
N CYS A 707 53.19 44.83 39.44
CA CYS A 707 52.10 45.43 38.70
C CYS A 707 52.36 45.38 37.15
N LEU A 708 51.34 45.14 36.40
CA LEU A 708 51.41 45.19 34.94
C LEU A 708 51.37 46.67 34.47
N GLY A 709 51.99 46.91 33.33
CA GLY A 709 51.77 48.10 32.52
C GLY A 709 51.43 47.68 31.08
N VAL A 710 51.17 48.62 30.20
CA VAL A 710 50.92 48.36 28.78
C VAL A 710 51.48 49.46 27.90
N ASN A 711 51.90 49.09 26.71
CA ASN A 711 52.18 50.02 25.62
C ASN A 711 51.16 49.79 24.50
N ILE A 712 50.54 50.85 24.03
CA ILE A 712 49.46 50.78 23.04
C ILE A 712 49.81 51.66 21.85
N GLY A 713 49.80 51.06 20.67
CA GLY A 713 49.88 51.75 19.38
C GLY A 713 48.54 51.79 18.69
N LEU A 714 48.12 52.94 18.23
CA LEU A 714 46.87 53.16 17.53
C LEU A 714 47.11 53.44 16.06
N ALA A 715 46.25 52.93 15.20
CA ALA A 715 46.14 53.32 13.79
C ALA A 715 44.69 53.49 13.39
N ALA A 716 44.42 54.37 12.45
CA ALA A 716 43.07 54.66 11.99
C ALA A 716 42.95 54.66 10.47
N PHE A 717 41.91 54.02 9.96
CA PHE A 717 41.45 54.13 8.57
C PHE A 717 40.59 55.38 8.43
N PRO A 718 40.74 56.18 7.40
CA PRO A 718 41.71 56.05 6.29
C PRO A 718 43.04 56.83 6.50
N GLU A 719 43.23 57.43 7.67
CA GLU A 719 44.33 58.36 7.97
C GLU A 719 45.72 57.72 7.89
N ASP A 720 45.89 56.52 8.43
CA ASP A 720 47.17 55.81 8.58
C ASP A 720 47.41 54.72 7.54
N GLY A 721 46.42 54.47 6.70
CA GLY A 721 46.45 53.46 5.66
C GLY A 721 45.11 53.08 5.13
N LYS A 722 45.04 52.41 4.01
CA LYS A 722 43.86 51.88 3.38
C LYS A 722 43.79 50.33 3.31
N SER A 723 44.90 49.70 3.52
CA SER A 723 45.03 48.24 3.57
C SER A 723 45.18 47.71 5.01
N PRO A 724 44.81 46.46 5.26
CA PRO A 724 45.04 45.83 6.56
C PRO A 724 46.51 45.86 6.98
N ASP A 725 47.45 45.60 6.07
CA ASP A 725 48.88 45.56 6.35
C ASP A 725 49.46 46.93 6.71
N GLU A 726 49.03 48.01 6.01
CA GLU A 726 49.44 49.38 6.30
C GLU A 726 48.98 49.78 7.71
N LEU A 727 47.74 49.52 8.05
CA LEU A 727 47.15 49.87 9.34
C LEU A 727 47.80 49.09 10.51
N LEU A 728 48.00 47.77 10.32
CA LEU A 728 48.66 46.92 11.32
C LEU A 728 50.12 47.39 11.52
N SER A 729 50.86 47.63 10.44
CA SER A 729 52.25 48.11 10.51
C SER A 729 52.34 49.47 11.21
N ALA A 730 51.39 50.40 10.96
CA ALA A 730 51.32 51.70 11.63
C ALA A 730 51.09 51.54 13.16
N ALA A 731 50.10 50.71 13.53
CA ALA A 731 49.80 50.43 14.96
C ALA A 731 50.98 49.79 15.66
N ASP A 732 51.59 48.73 15.08
CA ASP A 732 52.75 48.02 15.65
C ASP A 732 53.98 48.97 15.81
N THR A 733 54.28 49.75 14.77
CA THR A 733 55.35 50.74 14.83
C THR A 733 55.13 51.73 15.98
N ARG A 734 53.92 52.24 16.17
CA ARG A 734 53.54 53.13 17.24
C ARG A 734 53.61 52.47 18.61
N MET A 735 53.19 51.25 18.73
CA MET A 735 53.30 50.48 19.95
C MET A 735 54.77 50.31 20.37
N TYR A 736 55.64 49.94 19.41
CA TYR A 736 57.09 49.85 19.64
C TYR A 736 57.70 51.20 20.01
N GLN A 737 57.31 52.28 19.35
CA GLN A 737 57.74 53.68 19.69
C GLN A 737 57.28 54.07 21.10
N ALA A 738 56.02 53.76 21.45
CA ALA A 738 55.51 53.96 22.79
C ALA A 738 56.34 53.23 23.83
N LYS A 739 56.73 51.98 23.58
CA LYS A 739 57.58 51.16 24.42
C LYS A 739 58.98 51.80 24.58
N ALA A 740 59.60 52.23 23.46
CA ALA A 740 60.92 52.83 23.48
C ALA A 740 60.96 54.22 24.19
N ARG A 741 59.86 54.96 24.16
CA ARG A 741 59.74 56.29 24.82
C ARG A 741 59.14 56.26 26.19
N GLY A 742 58.78 55.11 26.71
CA GLY A 742 58.11 54.97 28.01
C GLY A 742 56.69 55.50 28.05
N LEU A 743 56.03 55.64 26.90
CA LEU A 743 54.65 56.13 26.76
C LEU A 743 53.65 54.99 26.90
N THR A 744 52.49 55.25 27.46
CA THR A 744 51.43 54.25 27.59
C THR A 744 50.66 54.13 26.29
N VAL A 745 50.33 55.22 25.61
CA VAL A 745 49.58 55.23 24.31
C VAL A 745 50.26 56.14 23.33
N LEU A 746 50.36 55.70 22.05
CA LEU A 746 50.82 56.51 20.94
C LEU A 746 49.84 56.31 19.77
N ALA A 747 49.27 57.42 19.26
CA ALA A 747 48.31 57.47 18.20
C ALA A 747 48.93 58.08 16.92
#